data_2bf424acc4b98a2bf74e3917d38427b6
#
_entry.id   2bf424acc4b98a2bf74e3917d38427b6
#
_cell.length_a   1.000
_cell.length_b   1.000
_cell.length_c   1.000
_cell.angle_alpha   90.00
_cell.angle_beta   90.00
_cell.angle_gamma   90.00
#
_symmetry.space_group_name_H-M   'P 1'
#
loop_
_entity.id
_entity.type
_entity.pdbx_description
1 polymer ?
#
loop_
_entity_poly.entity_id
_entity_poly.type
_entity_poly.pdbx_seq_one_letter_code
_entity_poly.pdbx_strand_id
1 'polypeptide(L)'
;MKKKKIRTSFLRIFLLILAIFISFGAGIALGFVGGLVKDQPVLDQKEMKEQINNISKNSEVYFGTGEKLGTLNSELIRKTVNYEDLGENVKNATIASEDSDFYSNNGVEIFGLIRAVYSEITGAHTSGGSTITQQLVKNQLLDNSRSYERKAKEILLALRVDNHFSKKEILENYLNVASFGKNSLGQNISGIETAAQGVFGIRAKDLNIAQAAYLVGFVQSPYRYTPFDNAGNIRPDEELQAGIERQKYVLSRMKANNFINSSQYKEALDFDIKGSFTKQKVEEYTEYPYIRDEVTASVAEILAEQTAVKNNKLQQFRNNATYRAELIEKSKTKFITGGYKVKTTLDKKLYDKLQETKKQFESYPASYQNGTTYPLEIGASVIENDTGKVLAFIGGMNYKKQQLNHATRTKRSPGSSIKPLLVYGPAIDKGYITPNSTILDKRFNYYGWTPENFTRTEYGYISARKALAQSLNLSTIRLYSAFVNEDPVKEYLEKMEFKGMTETDHTSLAASIGGMSYGVSVMENTSGFSTFANMGEHKKAYIIEEIRNNDNEIIYQANHTPIRVYNDSTSYLILNMLNDVINASYGTSADIAKQLNFSSKNLFVKTGTSEYYKDLWVVGGTKNITVGVWNGYDKPATVPSYDYAHRSWTAIMNAIYSYDSKLVSPDVAFTRPNSVIDFSINPYNNAKGSVSDMIPNGFVELTKEKILAKLGFSIDKDLTFGEPKSIMEKNNKDKDDKDKNEESHSHSSHDDSDD
;
A
#
# COMPACT_ATOMS: atom_id res chain seq x y z
N MET A 1 9.83 -85.94 31.25
CA MET A 1 10.72 -84.83 30.93
C MET A 1 10.71 -84.41 29.44
N LYS A 2 10.39 -85.22 28.44
CA LYS A 2 10.40 -84.84 26.99
C LYS A 2 9.33 -83.86 26.59
N LYS A 3 8.11 -83.86 27.16
CA LYS A 3 7.00 -82.88 26.77
C LYS A 3 7.28 -81.48 27.22
N LYS A 4 8.06 -81.21 28.27
CA LYS A 4 8.37 -79.80 28.69
C LYS A 4 9.44 -79.17 27.82
N LYS A 5 10.39 -79.91 27.26
CA LYS A 5 11.44 -79.40 26.34
C LYS A 5 10.86 -79.05 24.96
N ILE A 6 9.87 -79.78 24.47
CA ILE A 6 9.22 -79.47 23.17
C ILE A 6 8.38 -78.18 23.25
N ARG A 7 7.66 -77.95 24.35
CA ARG A 7 6.83 -76.72 24.56
C ARG A 7 7.68 -75.46 24.71
N THR A 8 8.86 -75.54 25.34
CA THR A 8 9.79 -74.43 25.45
C THR A 8 10.49 -74.10 24.11
N SER A 9 10.75 -75.17 23.27
CA SER A 9 11.32 -74.98 21.94
C SER A 9 10.29 -74.31 20.97
N PHE A 10 9.03 -74.71 21.02
CA PHE A 10 7.94 -74.13 20.21
C PHE A 10 7.69 -72.71 20.60
N LEU A 11 7.68 -72.36 21.89
CA LEU A 11 7.55 -70.99 22.35
C LEU A 11 8.71 -70.10 21.88
N ARG A 12 9.93 -70.60 21.90
CA ARG A 12 11.12 -69.88 21.41
C ARG A 12 11.03 -69.60 19.89
N ILE A 13 10.64 -70.64 19.13
CA ILE A 13 10.44 -70.47 17.66
C ILE A 13 9.30 -69.45 17.35
N PHE A 14 8.19 -69.53 18.07
CA PHE A 14 7.08 -68.56 17.92
C PHE A 14 7.53 -67.17 18.27
N LEU A 15 8.26 -66.94 19.37
CA LEU A 15 8.79 -65.62 19.73
C LEU A 15 9.80 -65.10 18.69
N LEU A 16 10.60 -65.99 18.10
CA LEU A 16 11.56 -65.63 17.06
C LEU A 16 10.86 -65.24 15.75
N ILE A 17 9.82 -65.97 15.34
CA ILE A 17 8.98 -65.63 14.20
C ILE A 17 8.25 -64.31 14.45
N LEU A 18 7.70 -64.12 15.65
CA LEU A 18 7.02 -62.86 16.02
C LEU A 18 8.02 -61.68 16.02
N ALA A 19 9.24 -61.88 16.51
CA ALA A 19 10.30 -60.87 16.46
C ALA A 19 10.68 -60.50 15.00
N ILE A 20 10.78 -61.51 14.12
CA ILE A 20 11.04 -61.28 12.69
C ILE A 20 9.90 -60.51 12.04
N PHE A 21 8.64 -60.87 12.33
CA PHE A 21 7.47 -60.12 11.81
C PHE A 21 7.44 -58.70 12.31
N ILE A 22 7.73 -58.45 13.59
CA ILE A 22 7.82 -57.09 14.16
C ILE A 22 8.96 -56.31 13.52
N SER A 23 10.16 -56.95 13.36
CA SER A 23 11.31 -56.29 12.71
C SER A 23 11.04 -55.94 11.23
N PHE A 24 10.38 -56.87 10.51
CA PHE A 24 9.98 -56.65 9.11
C PHE A 24 8.93 -55.53 8.97
N GLY A 25 7.92 -55.54 9.85
CA GLY A 25 6.92 -54.44 9.90
C GLY A 25 7.53 -53.09 10.24
N ALA A 26 8.49 -53.07 11.21
CA ALA A 26 9.25 -51.87 11.54
C ALA A 26 10.13 -51.38 10.38
N GLY A 27 10.75 -52.31 9.63
CA GLY A 27 11.56 -51.97 8.45
C GLY A 27 10.72 -51.36 7.32
N ILE A 28 9.53 -51.90 7.07
CA ILE A 28 8.57 -51.32 6.09
C ILE A 28 8.12 -49.92 6.54
N ALA A 29 7.76 -49.75 7.80
CA ALA A 29 7.34 -48.47 8.36
C ALA A 29 8.44 -47.39 8.25
N LEU A 30 9.69 -47.76 8.61
CA LEU A 30 10.85 -46.87 8.49
C LEU A 30 11.17 -46.53 7.02
N GLY A 31 11.08 -47.51 6.10
CA GLY A 31 11.28 -47.31 4.68
C GLY A 31 10.20 -46.39 4.07
N PHE A 32 8.94 -46.54 4.47
CA PHE A 32 7.85 -45.69 4.08
C PHE A 32 8.03 -44.25 4.58
N VAL A 33 8.33 -44.05 5.84
CA VAL A 33 8.64 -42.73 6.43
C VAL A 33 9.86 -42.09 5.74
N GLY A 34 10.93 -42.87 5.51
CA GLY A 34 12.11 -42.41 4.78
C GLY A 34 11.79 -41.96 3.37
N GLY A 35 10.91 -42.67 2.66
CA GLY A 35 10.43 -42.30 1.32
C GLY A 35 9.63 -40.99 1.29
N LEU A 36 8.81 -40.72 2.32
CA LEU A 36 8.02 -39.51 2.44
C LEU A 36 8.84 -38.24 2.69
N VAL A 37 10.06 -38.36 3.22
CA VAL A 37 10.91 -37.20 3.59
C VAL A 37 12.20 -37.12 2.79
N LYS A 38 12.42 -38.01 1.81
CA LYS A 38 13.65 -38.14 1.02
C LYS A 38 14.08 -36.84 0.31
N ASP A 39 13.12 -36.09 -0.20
CA ASP A 39 13.38 -34.89 -1.02
C ASP A 39 13.29 -33.57 -0.22
N GLN A 40 13.27 -33.64 1.13
CA GLN A 40 13.15 -32.46 1.95
C GLN A 40 14.53 -31.86 2.31
N PRO A 41 14.69 -30.54 2.18
CA PRO A 41 15.89 -29.87 2.65
C PRO A 41 16.06 -30.10 4.16
N VAL A 42 17.27 -30.51 4.55
CA VAL A 42 17.62 -30.68 5.95
C VAL A 42 17.93 -29.29 6.51
N LEU A 43 17.00 -28.70 7.26
CA LEU A 43 17.26 -27.47 8.00
C LEU A 43 18.47 -27.67 8.91
N ASP A 44 19.46 -26.79 8.83
CA ASP A 44 20.57 -26.80 9.77
C ASP A 44 20.15 -26.30 11.17
N GLN A 45 21.01 -26.43 12.15
CA GLN A 45 20.72 -26.00 13.53
C GLN A 45 20.44 -24.49 13.61
N LYS A 46 21.17 -23.71 12.85
CA LYS A 46 21.03 -22.24 12.82
C LYS A 46 19.71 -21.84 12.19
N GLU A 47 19.38 -22.41 11.04
CA GLU A 47 18.09 -22.17 10.35
C GLU A 47 16.90 -22.58 11.23
N MET A 48 17.02 -23.73 11.94
CA MET A 48 15.98 -24.21 12.83
C MET A 48 15.81 -23.30 14.04
N LYS A 49 16.91 -22.80 14.63
CA LYS A 49 16.87 -21.79 15.69
C LYS A 49 16.28 -20.47 15.21
N GLU A 50 16.67 -20.01 14.03
CA GLU A 50 16.10 -18.78 13.43
C GLU A 50 14.60 -18.91 13.19
N GLN A 51 14.11 -20.04 12.68
CA GLN A 51 12.69 -20.25 12.42
C GLN A 51 11.86 -20.43 13.70
N ILE A 52 12.36 -21.18 14.69
CA ILE A 52 11.65 -21.39 15.96
C ILE A 52 11.66 -20.14 16.83
N ASN A 53 12.79 -19.44 16.90
CA ASN A 53 12.92 -18.20 17.67
C ASN A 53 12.36 -16.98 16.91
N ASN A 54 12.07 -17.12 15.63
CA ASN A 54 11.40 -16.09 14.85
C ASN A 54 9.90 -16.05 15.21
N ILE A 55 9.67 -15.90 16.50
CA ILE A 55 8.32 -15.66 17.04
C ILE A 55 7.87 -14.35 16.44
N SER A 56 6.73 -14.36 15.74
CA SER A 56 6.21 -13.15 15.12
C SER A 56 6.13 -12.02 16.15
N LYS A 57 7.01 -11.05 15.98
CA LYS A 57 7.01 -9.81 16.74
C LYS A 57 6.22 -8.80 15.94
N ASN A 58 5.33 -8.08 16.60
CA ASN A 58 4.59 -7.00 15.93
C ASN A 58 5.57 -5.95 15.45
N SER A 59 5.42 -5.53 14.20
CA SER A 59 6.21 -4.44 13.65
C SER A 59 5.75 -3.10 14.20
N GLU A 60 6.69 -2.19 14.33
CA GLU A 60 6.49 -0.87 14.90
C GLU A 60 6.66 0.21 13.84
N VAL A 61 5.82 1.24 13.91
CA VAL A 61 5.88 2.39 13.00
C VAL A 61 6.15 3.65 13.79
N TYR A 62 7.01 4.51 13.24
CA TYR A 62 7.41 5.77 13.83
C TYR A 62 7.17 6.92 12.84
N PHE A 63 6.77 8.07 13.34
CA PHE A 63 6.77 9.31 12.60
C PHE A 63 8.21 9.74 12.25
N GLY A 64 8.37 10.58 11.23
CA GLY A 64 9.67 11.17 10.86
C GLY A 64 10.28 11.99 11.99
N THR A 65 9.44 12.57 12.84
CA THR A 65 9.77 13.32 14.06
C THR A 65 10.19 12.44 15.23
N GLY A 66 10.07 11.10 15.10
CA GLY A 66 10.59 10.11 16.05
C GLY A 66 9.57 9.53 17.02
N GLU A 67 8.35 10.09 17.12
CA GLU A 67 7.32 9.55 17.98
C GLU A 67 6.80 8.22 17.43
N LYS A 68 6.48 7.29 18.32
CA LYS A 68 5.87 6.02 17.93
C LYS A 68 4.44 6.28 17.47
N LEU A 69 4.14 5.90 16.23
CA LEU A 69 2.78 5.94 15.68
C LEU A 69 1.95 4.81 16.26
N GLY A 70 2.52 3.63 16.39
CA GLY A 70 1.85 2.45 16.91
C GLY A 70 2.57 1.16 16.57
N THR A 71 1.92 0.07 16.95
CA THR A 71 2.33 -1.28 16.60
C THR A 71 1.36 -1.81 15.58
N LEU A 72 1.85 -2.37 14.46
CA LEU A 72 0.97 -3.02 13.49
C LEU A 72 0.48 -4.32 14.10
N ASN A 73 -0.82 -4.40 14.29
CA ASN A 73 -1.45 -5.60 14.78
C ASN A 73 -1.69 -6.54 13.60
N SER A 74 -1.15 -7.75 13.70
CA SER A 74 -1.69 -8.87 12.93
C SER A 74 -3.12 -9.14 13.43
N GLU A 75 -3.93 -9.82 12.65
CA GLU A 75 -5.18 -10.42 13.17
C GLU A 75 -4.88 -11.29 14.41
N LEU A 76 -3.61 -11.55 14.67
CA LEU A 76 -3.06 -12.33 15.77
C LEU A 76 -2.18 -11.42 16.63
N ILE A 77 -2.71 -10.91 17.75
CA ILE A 77 -1.92 -10.17 18.73
C ILE A 77 -1.02 -11.11 19.49
N ARG A 78 0.25 -10.75 19.65
CA ARG A 78 1.24 -11.55 20.36
C ARG A 78 2.23 -10.71 21.16
N LYS A 79 2.35 -10.98 22.45
CA LYS A 79 3.42 -10.51 23.33
C LYS A 79 4.19 -11.72 23.82
N THR A 80 5.51 -11.71 23.66
CA THR A 80 6.39 -12.79 24.10
C THR A 80 6.88 -12.54 25.52
N VAL A 81 7.13 -13.60 26.25
CA VAL A 81 7.75 -13.60 27.59
C VAL A 81 8.84 -14.66 27.67
N ASN A 82 9.86 -14.41 28.48
CA ASN A 82 10.90 -15.37 28.76
C ASN A 82 10.38 -16.48 29.71
N TYR A 83 11.07 -17.61 29.74
CA TYR A 83 10.71 -18.78 30.56
C TYR A 83 10.44 -18.44 32.02
N GLU A 84 11.25 -17.56 32.62
CA GLU A 84 11.16 -17.10 34.01
C GLU A 84 9.89 -16.31 34.31
N ASP A 85 9.36 -15.63 33.32
CA ASP A 85 8.15 -14.79 33.41
C ASP A 85 6.85 -15.55 33.04
N LEU A 86 6.91 -16.84 32.69
CA LEU A 86 5.74 -17.66 32.34
C LEU A 86 4.81 -17.93 33.54
N GLY A 87 5.37 -17.96 34.76
CA GLY A 87 4.65 -18.37 35.94
C GLY A 87 4.56 -19.91 36.12
N GLU A 88 4.73 -20.43 37.36
CA GLU A 88 4.73 -21.88 37.63
C GLU A 88 3.36 -22.51 37.33
N ASN A 89 2.25 -21.81 37.62
CA ASN A 89 0.91 -22.35 37.38
C ASN A 89 0.67 -22.63 35.89
N VAL A 90 1.17 -21.78 35.01
CA VAL A 90 1.05 -21.95 33.53
C VAL A 90 1.89 -23.11 33.07
N LYS A 91 3.17 -23.22 33.51
CA LYS A 91 4.08 -24.30 33.14
C LYS A 91 3.50 -25.66 33.57
N ASN A 92 3.07 -25.74 34.82
CA ASN A 92 2.49 -26.96 35.39
C ASN A 92 1.18 -27.37 34.71
N ALA A 93 0.28 -26.43 34.43
CA ALA A 93 -0.95 -26.70 33.71
C ALA A 93 -0.69 -27.22 32.29
N THR A 94 0.27 -26.61 31.58
CA THR A 94 0.63 -27.00 30.21
C THR A 94 1.22 -28.42 30.19
N ILE A 95 2.19 -28.70 31.04
CA ILE A 95 2.82 -30.03 31.12
C ILE A 95 1.78 -31.09 31.52
N ALA A 96 0.96 -30.79 32.54
CA ALA A 96 -0.04 -31.75 33.00
C ALA A 96 -1.09 -32.13 31.95
N SER A 97 -1.49 -31.18 31.12
CA SER A 97 -2.59 -31.37 30.18
C SER A 97 -2.17 -31.78 28.78
N GLU A 98 -1.00 -31.31 28.32
CA GLU A 98 -0.55 -31.52 26.93
C GLU A 98 0.53 -32.60 26.80
N ASP A 99 1.45 -32.72 27.79
CA ASP A 99 2.59 -33.64 27.71
C ASP A 99 3.15 -33.93 29.09
N SER A 100 2.55 -34.87 29.81
CA SER A 100 2.94 -35.20 31.21
C SER A 100 4.38 -35.67 31.34
N ASP A 101 4.94 -36.25 30.30
CA ASP A 101 6.31 -36.80 30.26
C ASP A 101 7.29 -35.84 29.56
N PHE A 102 6.93 -34.57 29.38
CA PHE A 102 7.68 -33.56 28.62
C PHE A 102 9.17 -33.51 28.95
N TYR A 103 9.53 -33.56 30.25
CA TYR A 103 10.92 -33.47 30.67
C TYR A 103 11.71 -34.77 30.47
N SER A 104 11.03 -35.90 30.26
CA SER A 104 11.63 -37.20 30.11
C SER A 104 11.58 -37.80 28.70
N ASN A 105 10.68 -37.28 27.82
CA ASN A 105 10.60 -37.74 26.44
C ASN A 105 11.66 -37.05 25.55
N ASN A 106 11.92 -37.60 24.37
CA ASN A 106 12.85 -37.06 23.38
C ASN A 106 12.10 -36.31 22.25
N GLY A 107 11.09 -35.51 22.59
CA GLY A 107 10.30 -34.74 21.64
C GLY A 107 9.16 -35.51 20.97
N VAL A 108 9.11 -36.86 21.14
CA VAL A 108 8.07 -37.73 20.57
C VAL A 108 7.70 -38.82 21.59
N GLU A 109 6.43 -39.12 21.75
CA GLU A 109 5.94 -40.23 22.56
C GLU A 109 5.63 -41.45 21.66
N ILE A 110 6.48 -42.48 21.70
CA ILE A 110 6.36 -43.65 20.82
C ILE A 110 5.07 -44.43 21.07
N PHE A 111 4.63 -44.57 22.31
CA PHE A 111 3.36 -45.24 22.64
C PHE A 111 2.15 -44.45 22.18
N GLY A 112 2.21 -43.15 22.19
CA GLY A 112 1.19 -42.24 21.59
C GLY A 112 1.05 -42.41 20.08
N LEU A 113 2.16 -42.61 19.37
CA LEU A 113 2.18 -42.92 17.95
C LEU A 113 1.52 -44.27 17.65
N ILE A 114 1.86 -45.33 18.42
CA ILE A 114 1.27 -46.65 18.29
C ILE A 114 -0.26 -46.58 18.55
N ARG A 115 -0.67 -45.85 19.56
CA ARG A 115 -2.06 -45.61 19.94
C ARG A 115 -2.82 -44.84 18.85
N ALA A 116 -2.20 -43.84 18.25
CA ALA A 116 -2.78 -43.06 17.14
C ALA A 116 -3.01 -43.96 15.91
N VAL A 117 -2.03 -44.80 15.53
CA VAL A 117 -2.16 -45.78 14.43
C VAL A 117 -3.27 -46.80 14.71
N TYR A 118 -3.31 -47.34 15.94
CA TYR A 118 -4.36 -48.24 16.34
C TYR A 118 -5.76 -47.61 16.29
N SER A 119 -5.90 -46.38 16.75
CA SER A 119 -7.12 -45.60 16.71
C SER A 119 -7.62 -45.37 15.26
N GLU A 120 -6.69 -45.06 14.34
CA GLU A 120 -7.01 -44.89 12.91
C GLU A 120 -7.51 -46.18 12.27
N ILE A 121 -6.89 -47.32 12.61
CA ILE A 121 -7.26 -48.64 12.09
C ILE A 121 -8.62 -49.14 12.65
N THR A 122 -8.88 -48.85 13.95
CA THR A 122 -10.05 -49.38 14.67
C THR A 122 -11.25 -48.44 14.71
N GLY A 123 -11.08 -47.16 14.25
CA GLY A 123 -12.09 -46.13 14.39
C GLY A 123 -12.36 -45.69 15.84
N ALA A 124 -11.57 -46.11 16.79
CA ALA A 124 -11.71 -45.76 18.20
C ALA A 124 -11.19 -44.33 18.43
N HIS A 125 -12.05 -43.42 18.87
CA HIS A 125 -11.66 -42.06 19.23
C HIS A 125 -10.80 -42.06 20.49
N THR A 126 -9.47 -42.07 20.34
CA THR A 126 -8.53 -41.89 21.44
C THR A 126 -7.96 -40.47 21.39
N SER A 127 -7.93 -39.79 22.53
CA SER A 127 -7.42 -38.42 22.68
C SER A 127 -5.91 -38.32 22.44
N GLY A 128 -5.51 -37.25 21.81
CA GLY A 128 -4.21 -36.67 21.51
C GLY A 128 -2.93 -37.33 22.02
N GLY A 129 -2.08 -37.74 21.04
CA GLY A 129 -0.74 -38.32 21.34
C GLY A 129 0.39 -37.46 20.79
N SER A 130 0.21 -36.16 20.61
CA SER A 130 1.29 -35.26 20.16
C SER A 130 1.91 -34.53 21.33
N THR A 131 3.24 -34.54 21.42
CA THR A 131 4.01 -33.86 22.47
C THR A 131 4.00 -32.33 22.26
N ILE A 132 4.40 -31.55 23.29
CA ILE A 132 4.63 -30.12 23.22
C ILE A 132 5.63 -29.81 22.10
N THR A 133 6.72 -30.58 21.95
CA THR A 133 7.70 -30.37 20.87
C THR A 133 7.12 -30.60 19.50
N GLN A 134 6.28 -31.59 19.29
CA GLN A 134 5.57 -31.84 18.04
C GLN A 134 4.59 -30.68 17.69
N GLN A 135 3.88 -30.17 18.69
CA GLN A 135 2.99 -29.05 18.51
C GLN A 135 3.74 -27.75 18.16
N LEU A 136 4.90 -27.51 18.77
CA LEU A 136 5.78 -26.39 18.43
C LEU A 136 6.25 -26.48 16.98
N VAL A 137 6.77 -27.63 16.57
CA VAL A 137 7.20 -27.90 15.19
C VAL A 137 6.07 -27.68 14.19
N LYS A 138 4.91 -28.24 14.47
CA LYS A 138 3.70 -28.07 13.64
C LYS A 138 3.37 -26.59 13.44
N ASN A 139 3.44 -25.79 14.50
CA ASN A 139 3.00 -24.38 14.49
C ASN A 139 4.05 -23.43 13.87
N GLN A 140 5.36 -23.81 13.89
CA GLN A 140 6.46 -22.91 13.48
C GLN A 140 7.17 -23.33 12.20
N LEU A 141 7.25 -24.63 11.92
CA LEU A 141 8.10 -25.17 10.86
C LEU A 141 7.31 -25.83 9.72
N LEU A 142 5.99 -26.07 9.89
CA LEU A 142 5.18 -26.80 8.93
C LEU A 142 3.96 -25.98 8.48
N ASP A 143 3.43 -26.35 7.30
CA ASP A 143 2.18 -25.82 6.80
C ASP A 143 0.95 -26.44 7.50
N ASN A 144 -0.25 -25.87 7.27
CA ASN A 144 -1.50 -26.34 7.87
C ASN A 144 -2.14 -27.51 7.12
N SER A 145 -1.46 -28.15 6.14
CA SER A 145 -2.01 -29.30 5.41
C SER A 145 -2.20 -30.50 6.34
N ARG A 146 -3.22 -31.34 6.05
CA ARG A 146 -3.47 -32.59 6.76
C ARG A 146 -3.03 -33.76 5.89
N SER A 147 -1.76 -34.19 6.04
CA SER A 147 -1.21 -35.32 5.28
C SER A 147 -0.31 -36.19 6.14
N TYR A 148 -0.17 -37.47 5.79
CA TYR A 148 0.80 -38.37 6.45
C TYR A 148 2.25 -37.90 6.25
N GLU A 149 2.55 -37.33 5.11
CA GLU A 149 3.84 -36.72 4.81
C GLU A 149 4.19 -35.60 5.79
N ARG A 150 3.26 -34.69 6.02
CA ARG A 150 3.42 -33.61 7.02
C ARG A 150 3.63 -34.18 8.43
N LYS A 151 2.87 -35.25 8.81
CA LYS A 151 3.03 -35.89 10.14
C LYS A 151 4.37 -36.58 10.27
N ALA A 152 4.87 -37.20 9.21
CA ALA A 152 6.23 -37.81 9.22
C ALA A 152 7.32 -36.71 9.38
N LYS A 153 7.20 -35.59 8.69
CA LYS A 153 8.09 -34.43 8.86
C LYS A 153 8.03 -33.85 10.27
N GLU A 154 6.82 -33.71 10.84
CA GLU A 154 6.60 -33.24 12.22
C GLU A 154 7.40 -34.13 13.25
N ILE A 155 7.30 -35.43 13.11
CA ILE A 155 8.01 -36.38 14.00
C ILE A 155 9.54 -36.21 13.89
N LEU A 156 10.07 -36.18 12.67
CA LEU A 156 11.52 -36.05 12.45
C LEU A 156 12.07 -34.72 12.93
N LEU A 157 11.33 -33.63 12.65
CA LEU A 157 11.72 -32.32 13.12
C LEU A 157 11.60 -32.17 14.63
N ALA A 158 10.58 -32.81 15.27
CA ALA A 158 10.45 -32.80 16.72
C ALA A 158 11.63 -33.48 17.43
N LEU A 159 12.11 -34.64 16.93
CA LEU A 159 13.33 -35.30 17.43
C LEU A 159 14.56 -34.38 17.30
N ARG A 160 14.68 -33.64 16.21
CA ARG A 160 15.81 -32.72 15.99
C ARG A 160 15.71 -31.48 16.88
N VAL A 161 14.51 -30.89 17.02
CA VAL A 161 14.28 -29.76 17.92
C VAL A 161 14.60 -30.14 19.35
N ASP A 162 14.16 -31.32 19.81
CA ASP A 162 14.44 -31.79 21.16
C ASP A 162 15.93 -32.01 21.42
N ASN A 163 16.69 -32.39 20.39
CA ASN A 163 18.16 -32.58 20.48
C ASN A 163 18.95 -31.26 20.47
N HIS A 164 18.38 -30.18 19.89
CA HIS A 164 19.09 -28.91 19.70
C HIS A 164 18.64 -27.79 20.64
N PHE A 165 17.48 -27.92 21.28
CA PHE A 165 16.91 -26.96 22.21
C PHE A 165 16.73 -27.56 23.59
N SER A 166 16.96 -26.81 24.63
CA SER A 166 16.61 -27.19 25.97
C SER A 166 15.08 -27.27 26.15
N LYS A 167 14.64 -28.14 27.09
CA LYS A 167 13.20 -28.22 27.43
C LYS A 167 12.60 -26.85 27.85
N LYS A 168 13.41 -25.98 28.47
CA LYS A 168 13.00 -24.61 28.81
C LYS A 168 12.74 -23.80 27.56
N GLU A 169 13.65 -23.80 26.59
CA GLU A 169 13.47 -23.10 25.31
C GLU A 169 12.26 -23.61 24.52
N ILE A 170 12.04 -24.93 24.52
CA ILE A 170 10.89 -25.54 23.84
C ILE A 170 9.57 -25.08 24.48
N LEU A 171 9.46 -25.11 25.81
CA LEU A 171 8.24 -24.71 26.51
C LEU A 171 7.98 -23.20 26.39
N GLU A 172 9.03 -22.39 26.48
CA GLU A 172 8.95 -20.95 26.25
C GLU A 172 8.41 -20.63 24.85
N ASN A 173 9.04 -21.20 23.82
CA ASN A 173 8.63 -20.99 22.44
C ASN A 173 7.21 -21.51 22.19
N TYR A 174 6.86 -22.66 22.71
CA TYR A 174 5.51 -23.23 22.59
C TYR A 174 4.43 -22.31 23.16
N LEU A 175 4.61 -21.85 24.41
CA LEU A 175 3.65 -20.96 25.08
C LEU A 175 3.60 -19.56 24.44
N ASN A 176 4.67 -19.13 23.79
CA ASN A 176 4.69 -17.88 23.06
C ASN A 176 4.01 -17.97 21.68
N VAL A 177 3.84 -19.15 21.09
CA VAL A 177 3.26 -19.32 19.74
C VAL A 177 1.87 -19.95 19.73
N ALA A 178 1.46 -20.62 20.81
CA ALA A 178 0.16 -21.26 20.88
C ALA A 178 -0.97 -20.26 20.71
N SER A 179 -2.04 -20.69 20.00
CA SER A 179 -3.26 -19.88 19.85
C SER A 179 -4.14 -20.00 21.07
N PHE A 180 -4.68 -18.87 21.54
CA PHE A 180 -5.54 -18.76 22.70
C PHE A 180 -6.92 -18.16 22.39
N GLY A 181 -7.39 -18.22 21.15
CA GLY A 181 -8.72 -17.75 20.77
C GLY A 181 -8.79 -16.23 20.67
N LYS A 182 -9.72 -15.60 21.39
CA LYS A 182 -10.03 -14.17 21.26
C LYS A 182 -9.89 -13.43 22.59
N ASN A 183 -9.53 -12.14 22.48
CA ASN A 183 -9.52 -11.18 23.59
C ASN A 183 -10.86 -10.44 23.74
N SER A 184 -10.94 -9.55 24.72
CA SER A 184 -12.09 -8.66 24.98
C SER A 184 -12.41 -7.65 23.86
N LEU A 185 -11.63 -7.61 22.78
CA LEU A 185 -11.87 -6.85 21.55
C LEU A 185 -12.34 -7.72 20.38
N GLY A 186 -12.51 -9.04 20.58
CA GLY A 186 -12.85 -9.99 19.52
C GLY A 186 -11.69 -10.38 18.61
N GLN A 187 -10.46 -9.96 18.92
CA GLN A 187 -9.28 -10.22 18.12
C GLN A 187 -8.67 -11.57 18.46
N ASN A 188 -8.10 -12.23 17.47
CA ASN A 188 -7.37 -13.46 17.66
C ASN A 188 -6.08 -13.21 18.44
N ILE A 189 -5.83 -14.01 19.48
CA ILE A 189 -4.66 -13.89 20.35
C ILE A 189 -3.79 -15.14 20.31
N SER A 190 -2.49 -14.93 20.34
CA SER A 190 -1.48 -15.97 20.42
C SER A 190 -0.43 -15.58 21.46
N GLY A 191 0.11 -16.60 22.13
CA GLY A 191 1.02 -16.43 23.25
C GLY A 191 0.31 -16.20 24.58
N ILE A 192 0.84 -16.85 25.60
CA ILE A 192 0.23 -16.92 26.95
C ILE A 192 0.15 -15.55 27.64
N GLU A 193 1.15 -14.68 27.44
CA GLU A 193 1.14 -13.31 28.00
C GLU A 193 0.01 -12.49 27.41
N THR A 194 -0.17 -12.60 26.10
CA THR A 194 -1.28 -11.92 25.40
C THR A 194 -2.62 -12.47 25.86
N ALA A 195 -2.70 -13.78 26.08
CA ALA A 195 -3.91 -14.43 26.55
C ALA A 195 -4.26 -14.02 27.99
N ALA A 196 -3.28 -13.96 28.88
CA ALA A 196 -3.46 -13.51 30.25
C ALA A 196 -3.98 -12.07 30.32
N GLN A 197 -3.37 -11.17 29.55
CA GLN A 197 -3.79 -9.77 29.47
C GLN A 197 -5.14 -9.60 28.74
N GLY A 198 -5.35 -10.31 27.64
CA GLY A 198 -6.55 -10.18 26.81
C GLY A 198 -7.79 -10.83 27.40
N VAL A 199 -7.64 -11.81 28.30
CA VAL A 199 -8.76 -12.52 28.94
C VAL A 199 -8.97 -12.07 30.38
N PHE A 200 -7.91 -11.84 31.14
CA PHE A 200 -7.99 -11.51 32.57
C PHE A 200 -7.46 -10.12 32.93
N GLY A 201 -6.76 -9.44 32.03
CA GLY A 201 -6.18 -8.12 32.29
C GLY A 201 -4.91 -8.14 33.17
N ILE A 202 -4.28 -9.31 33.36
CA ILE A 202 -3.09 -9.50 34.20
C ILE A 202 -1.95 -10.18 33.42
N ARG A 203 -0.74 -10.20 33.96
CA ARG A 203 0.42 -10.86 33.36
C ARG A 203 0.34 -12.38 33.51
N ALA A 204 0.96 -13.11 32.60
CA ALA A 204 1.00 -14.58 32.64
C ALA A 204 1.56 -15.12 33.97
N LYS A 205 2.60 -14.48 34.51
CA LYS A 205 3.21 -14.87 35.78
C LYS A 205 2.30 -14.72 37.02
N ASP A 206 1.29 -13.87 36.93
CA ASP A 206 0.37 -13.52 38.03
C ASP A 206 -0.93 -14.34 38.00
N LEU A 207 -1.07 -15.24 36.99
CA LEU A 207 -2.23 -16.12 36.88
C LEU A 207 -2.28 -17.11 38.08
N ASN A 208 -3.44 -17.18 38.73
CA ASN A 208 -3.69 -18.23 39.73
C ASN A 208 -3.93 -19.59 39.05
N ILE A 209 -4.04 -20.67 39.84
CA ILE A 209 -4.20 -22.04 39.37
C ILE A 209 -5.44 -22.16 38.45
N ALA A 210 -6.57 -21.58 38.84
CA ALA A 210 -7.82 -21.66 38.10
C ALA A 210 -7.72 -20.94 36.76
N GLN A 211 -7.14 -19.74 36.74
CA GLN A 211 -6.96 -18.93 35.51
C GLN A 211 -5.93 -19.55 34.56
N ALA A 212 -4.82 -20.06 35.08
CA ALA A 212 -3.82 -20.77 34.30
C ALA A 212 -4.40 -22.04 33.62
N ALA A 213 -5.17 -22.84 34.38
CA ALA A 213 -5.84 -24.01 33.86
C ALA A 213 -6.90 -23.65 32.78
N TYR A 214 -7.60 -22.56 32.94
CA TYR A 214 -8.59 -22.09 31.96
C TYR A 214 -7.92 -21.71 30.65
N LEU A 215 -6.89 -20.85 30.67
CA LEU A 215 -6.16 -20.45 29.45
C LEU A 215 -5.47 -21.61 28.77
N VAL A 216 -4.74 -22.44 29.50
CA VAL A 216 -4.06 -23.60 28.93
C VAL A 216 -5.07 -24.55 28.27
N GLY A 217 -6.27 -24.65 28.82
CA GLY A 217 -7.37 -25.41 28.20
C GLY A 217 -7.72 -24.96 26.78
N PHE A 218 -7.48 -23.70 26.39
CA PHE A 218 -7.81 -23.18 25.06
C PHE A 218 -6.97 -23.82 23.94
N VAL A 219 -5.76 -24.21 24.22
CA VAL A 219 -4.82 -24.69 23.18
C VAL A 219 -5.41 -25.84 22.35
N GLN A 220 -6.25 -26.68 22.92
CA GLN A 220 -6.89 -27.78 22.20
C GLN A 220 -7.90 -27.29 21.16
N SER A 221 -8.69 -26.26 21.49
CA SER A 221 -9.72 -25.69 20.58
C SER A 221 -9.93 -24.21 20.91
N PRO A 222 -9.02 -23.32 20.46
CA PRO A 222 -8.95 -21.92 20.90
C PRO A 222 -10.25 -21.15 20.70
N TYR A 223 -10.87 -21.32 19.55
CA TYR A 223 -12.11 -20.57 19.19
C TYR A 223 -13.37 -21.14 19.84
N ARG A 224 -13.34 -22.38 20.32
CA ARG A 224 -14.44 -23.01 21.04
C ARG A 224 -14.46 -22.63 22.51
N TYR A 225 -13.29 -22.52 23.13
CA TYR A 225 -13.14 -22.35 24.58
C TYR A 225 -12.94 -20.92 25.03
N THR A 226 -12.65 -19.99 24.10
CA THR A 226 -12.50 -18.57 24.40
C THR A 226 -13.80 -17.97 24.95
N PRO A 227 -13.73 -17.08 25.99
CA PRO A 227 -14.91 -16.47 26.59
C PRO A 227 -15.52 -15.32 25.74
N PHE A 228 -14.81 -14.87 24.68
CA PHE A 228 -15.22 -13.72 23.89
C PHE A 228 -15.68 -14.12 22.48
N ASP A 229 -16.70 -13.40 21.97
CA ASP A 229 -17.18 -13.49 20.58
C ASP A 229 -16.32 -12.64 19.62
N ASN A 230 -16.74 -12.52 18.35
CA ASN A 230 -16.05 -11.71 17.33
C ASN A 230 -16.13 -10.20 17.59
N ALA A 231 -17.07 -9.75 18.40
CA ALA A 231 -17.26 -8.36 18.78
C ALA A 231 -16.61 -8.01 20.13
N GLY A 232 -15.97 -9.00 20.78
CA GLY A 232 -15.36 -8.83 22.11
C GLY A 232 -16.35 -8.86 23.27
N ASN A 233 -17.58 -9.31 23.04
CA ASN A 233 -18.54 -9.50 24.13
C ASN A 233 -18.31 -10.83 24.80
N ILE A 234 -18.58 -10.91 26.12
CA ILE A 234 -18.58 -12.18 26.84
C ILE A 234 -19.72 -13.05 26.27
N ARG A 235 -19.39 -14.30 25.92
CA ARG A 235 -20.35 -15.26 25.38
C ARG A 235 -21.42 -15.62 26.41
N PRO A 236 -22.61 -16.07 25.98
CA PRO A 236 -23.63 -16.62 26.84
C PRO A 236 -23.11 -17.80 27.66
N ASP A 237 -23.73 -18.02 28.83
CA ASP A 237 -23.31 -19.08 29.77
C ASP A 237 -23.27 -20.47 29.16
N GLU A 238 -24.19 -20.79 28.26
CA GLU A 238 -24.25 -22.05 27.55
C GLU A 238 -23.02 -22.30 26.67
N GLU A 239 -22.47 -21.25 26.03
CA GLU A 239 -21.26 -21.33 25.22
C GLU A 239 -19.99 -21.32 26.09
N LEU A 240 -20.00 -20.65 27.25
CA LEU A 240 -18.89 -20.63 28.18
C LEU A 240 -18.65 -21.99 28.85
N GLN A 241 -19.71 -22.83 28.97
CA GLN A 241 -19.64 -24.11 29.66
C GLN A 241 -18.54 -25.02 29.09
N ALA A 242 -18.35 -25.03 27.78
CA ALA A 242 -17.32 -25.85 27.14
C ALA A 242 -15.89 -25.49 27.60
N GLY A 243 -15.60 -24.19 27.77
CA GLY A 243 -14.32 -23.72 28.32
C GLY A 243 -14.13 -24.06 29.78
N ILE A 244 -15.21 -23.95 30.57
CA ILE A 244 -15.20 -24.30 32.03
C ILE A 244 -14.99 -25.81 32.20
N GLU A 245 -15.64 -26.66 31.42
CA GLU A 245 -15.40 -28.10 31.47
C GLU A 245 -13.98 -28.46 31.06
N ARG A 246 -13.41 -27.77 30.09
CA ARG A 246 -12.00 -27.97 29.74
C ARG A 246 -11.04 -27.52 30.85
N GLN A 247 -11.32 -26.43 31.56
CA GLN A 247 -10.59 -26.00 32.75
C GLN A 247 -10.59 -27.12 33.83
N LYS A 248 -11.77 -27.67 34.13
CA LYS A 248 -11.89 -28.76 35.10
C LYS A 248 -11.04 -29.99 34.70
N TYR A 249 -11.00 -30.33 33.40
CA TYR A 249 -10.11 -31.37 32.88
C TYR A 249 -8.65 -31.03 33.16
N VAL A 250 -8.17 -29.82 32.84
CA VAL A 250 -6.79 -29.38 33.10
C VAL A 250 -6.47 -29.47 34.58
N LEU A 251 -7.33 -28.96 35.46
CA LEU A 251 -7.18 -29.08 36.92
C LEU A 251 -7.07 -30.54 37.39
N SER A 252 -7.92 -31.41 36.83
CA SER A 252 -7.83 -32.86 37.17
C SER A 252 -6.50 -33.48 36.76
N ARG A 253 -5.94 -33.08 35.62
CA ARG A 253 -4.63 -33.51 35.15
C ARG A 253 -3.51 -32.97 36.02
N MET A 254 -3.58 -31.69 36.44
CA MET A 254 -2.60 -31.10 37.37
C MET A 254 -2.58 -31.85 38.71
N LYS A 255 -3.75 -32.25 39.23
CA LYS A 255 -3.85 -33.07 40.44
C LYS A 255 -3.29 -34.47 40.24
N ALA A 256 -3.64 -35.13 39.14
CA ALA A 256 -3.19 -36.49 38.84
C ALA A 256 -1.66 -36.59 38.68
N ASN A 257 -1.03 -35.51 38.21
CA ASN A 257 0.43 -35.42 38.05
C ASN A 257 1.13 -34.77 39.29
N ASN A 258 0.43 -34.58 40.42
CA ASN A 258 0.96 -34.02 41.66
C ASN A 258 1.48 -32.57 41.56
N PHE A 259 1.06 -31.78 40.58
CA PHE A 259 1.39 -30.36 40.48
C PHE A 259 0.57 -29.50 41.45
N ILE A 260 -0.61 -30.01 41.88
CA ILE A 260 -1.46 -29.37 42.88
C ILE A 260 -1.98 -30.45 43.87
N ASN A 261 -2.17 -30.07 45.12
CA ASN A 261 -2.75 -30.92 46.13
C ASN A 261 -4.29 -30.88 46.13
N SER A 262 -4.96 -31.71 46.94
CA SER A 262 -6.43 -31.79 47.00
C SER A 262 -7.11 -30.49 47.44
N SER A 263 -6.47 -29.70 48.32
CA SER A 263 -7.00 -28.42 48.80
C SER A 263 -6.95 -27.39 47.67
N GLN A 264 -5.79 -27.23 47.01
CA GLN A 264 -5.61 -26.34 45.84
C GLN A 264 -6.53 -26.69 44.68
N TYR A 265 -6.74 -27.97 44.45
CA TYR A 265 -7.69 -28.45 43.42
C TYR A 265 -9.13 -28.00 43.73
N LYS A 266 -9.56 -28.17 44.99
CA LYS A 266 -10.91 -27.73 45.39
C LYS A 266 -11.07 -26.21 45.32
N GLU A 267 -10.10 -25.45 45.79
CA GLU A 267 -10.09 -23.99 45.75
C GLU A 267 -10.15 -23.48 44.30
N ALA A 268 -9.40 -24.12 43.39
CA ALA A 268 -9.42 -23.73 41.96
C ALA A 268 -10.74 -24.10 41.25
N LEU A 269 -11.43 -25.16 41.70
CA LEU A 269 -12.77 -25.48 41.16
C LEU A 269 -13.83 -24.51 41.67
N ASP A 270 -13.71 -24.00 42.90
CA ASP A 270 -14.65 -23.05 43.53
C ASP A 270 -14.38 -21.60 43.10
N PHE A 271 -13.28 -21.33 42.37
CA PHE A 271 -12.93 -19.98 41.91
C PHE A 271 -13.91 -19.46 40.86
N ASP A 272 -14.40 -18.22 41.04
CA ASP A 272 -15.27 -17.56 40.06
C ASP A 272 -14.50 -17.10 38.83
N ILE A 273 -14.32 -18.02 37.88
CA ILE A 273 -13.59 -17.75 36.64
C ILE A 273 -14.32 -16.71 35.77
N LYS A 274 -15.67 -16.72 35.75
CA LYS A 274 -16.47 -15.80 34.94
C LYS A 274 -16.35 -14.35 35.44
N GLY A 275 -16.40 -14.16 36.76
CA GLY A 275 -16.22 -12.85 37.38
C GLY A 275 -14.81 -12.28 37.21
N SER A 276 -13.82 -13.12 36.85
CA SER A 276 -12.43 -12.70 36.64
C SER A 276 -12.10 -12.25 35.22
N PHE A 277 -13.04 -12.38 34.24
CA PHE A 277 -12.80 -11.91 32.88
C PHE A 277 -12.67 -10.39 32.84
N THR A 278 -11.70 -9.90 32.06
CA THR A 278 -11.47 -8.47 31.92
C THR A 278 -12.65 -7.78 31.23
N LYS A 279 -13.05 -6.64 31.80
CA LYS A 279 -14.02 -5.71 31.19
C LYS A 279 -13.32 -4.58 30.43
N GLN A 280 -11.99 -4.49 30.51
CA GLN A 280 -11.22 -3.47 29.82
C GLN A 280 -11.26 -3.77 28.31
N LYS A 281 -11.90 -2.87 27.57
CA LYS A 281 -11.63 -2.72 26.15
C LYS A 281 -10.27 -2.02 26.07
N VAL A 282 -9.22 -2.76 25.83
CA VAL A 282 -7.93 -2.16 25.46
C VAL A 282 -8.19 -1.46 24.15
N GLU A 283 -8.26 -0.13 24.15
CA GLU A 283 -8.37 0.65 22.93
C GLU A 283 -7.13 0.32 22.08
N GLU A 284 -7.37 -0.42 21.03
CA GLU A 284 -6.34 -0.69 20.07
C GLU A 284 -6.19 0.52 19.14
N TYR A 285 -4.96 0.89 18.91
CA TYR A 285 -4.48 1.94 18.04
C TYR A 285 -5.30 2.10 16.75
N THR A 286 -6.35 2.89 16.81
CA THR A 286 -7.13 3.36 15.66
C THR A 286 -6.81 4.83 15.34
N GLU A 287 -5.80 5.42 16.00
CA GLU A 287 -5.57 6.86 15.97
C GLU A 287 -5.16 7.36 14.56
N TYR A 288 -4.42 6.53 13.78
CA TYR A 288 -3.91 6.89 12.45
C TYR A 288 -4.20 5.82 11.38
N PRO A 289 -5.46 5.46 11.12
CA PRO A 289 -5.76 4.28 10.28
C PRO A 289 -5.30 4.44 8.83
N TYR A 290 -5.42 5.61 8.21
CA TYR A 290 -4.90 5.85 6.87
C TYR A 290 -3.37 5.72 6.78
N ILE A 291 -2.63 6.18 7.81
CA ILE A 291 -1.16 6.01 7.84
C ILE A 291 -0.81 4.54 7.97
N ARG A 292 -1.47 3.82 8.87
CA ARG A 292 -1.24 2.39 9.10
C ARG A 292 -1.40 1.59 7.80
N ASP A 293 -2.50 1.81 7.09
CA ASP A 293 -2.78 1.09 5.85
C ASP A 293 -1.81 1.47 4.73
N GLU A 294 -1.47 2.76 4.62
CA GLU A 294 -0.49 3.24 3.64
C GLU A 294 0.92 2.70 3.90
N VAL A 295 1.37 2.73 5.16
CA VAL A 295 2.67 2.16 5.55
C VAL A 295 2.70 0.66 5.30
N THR A 296 1.62 -0.06 5.68
CA THR A 296 1.53 -1.51 5.46
C THR A 296 1.64 -1.85 3.98
N ALA A 297 0.92 -1.15 3.11
CA ALA A 297 0.96 -1.39 1.68
C ALA A 297 2.32 -1.01 1.07
N SER A 298 2.89 0.14 1.45
CA SER A 298 4.17 0.62 0.92
C SER A 298 5.33 -0.27 1.33
N VAL A 299 5.39 -0.69 2.60
CA VAL A 299 6.43 -1.61 3.08
C VAL A 299 6.30 -2.99 2.45
N ALA A 300 5.07 -3.50 2.30
CA ALA A 300 4.84 -4.77 1.61
C ALA A 300 5.34 -4.74 0.16
N GLU A 301 5.11 -3.64 -0.57
CA GLU A 301 5.60 -3.46 -1.94
C GLU A 301 7.14 -3.42 -1.99
N ILE A 302 7.78 -2.67 -1.08
CA ILE A 302 9.25 -2.59 -0.96
C ILE A 302 9.85 -3.98 -0.69
N LEU A 303 9.35 -4.70 0.28
CA LEU A 303 9.86 -6.04 0.65
C LEU A 303 9.60 -7.07 -0.47
N ALA A 304 8.50 -6.95 -1.20
CA ALA A 304 8.19 -7.80 -2.35
C ALA A 304 9.18 -7.55 -3.49
N GLU A 305 9.46 -6.29 -3.84
CA GLU A 305 10.44 -5.95 -4.87
C GLU A 305 11.85 -6.43 -4.49
N GLN A 306 12.28 -6.21 -3.24
CA GLN A 306 13.57 -6.75 -2.75
C GLN A 306 13.63 -8.27 -2.84
N THR A 307 12.54 -8.97 -2.53
CA THR A 307 12.45 -10.42 -2.65
C THR A 307 12.53 -10.85 -4.13
N ALA A 308 11.88 -10.12 -5.03
CA ALA A 308 11.95 -10.38 -6.46
C ALA A 308 13.37 -10.18 -7.02
N VAL A 309 14.07 -9.13 -6.58
CA VAL A 309 15.48 -8.88 -6.91
C VAL A 309 16.36 -10.03 -6.42
N LYS A 310 16.25 -10.41 -5.14
CA LYS A 310 17.02 -11.52 -4.54
C LYS A 310 16.85 -12.84 -5.29
N ASN A 311 15.64 -13.08 -5.82
CA ASN A 311 15.29 -14.30 -6.53
C ASN A 311 15.52 -14.21 -8.07
N ASN A 312 16.13 -13.14 -8.58
CA ASN A 312 16.31 -12.85 -10.01
C ASN A 312 15.00 -12.82 -10.82
N LYS A 313 13.90 -12.40 -10.20
CA LYS A 313 12.54 -12.35 -10.79
C LYS A 313 11.96 -10.93 -10.88
N LEU A 314 12.80 -9.90 -10.90
CA LEU A 314 12.35 -8.51 -10.94
C LEU A 314 11.50 -8.21 -12.18
N GLN A 315 11.88 -8.71 -13.36
CA GLN A 315 11.09 -8.52 -14.58
C GLN A 315 9.72 -9.22 -14.50
N GLN A 316 9.67 -10.41 -13.90
CA GLN A 316 8.41 -11.11 -13.64
C GLN A 316 7.53 -10.32 -12.66
N PHE A 317 8.11 -9.74 -11.61
CA PHE A 317 7.41 -8.89 -10.65
C PHE A 317 6.82 -7.64 -11.31
N ARG A 318 7.54 -7.03 -12.25
CA ARG A 318 7.07 -5.84 -12.97
C ARG A 318 5.98 -6.15 -14.00
N ASN A 319 6.08 -7.27 -14.72
CA ASN A 319 5.25 -7.55 -15.89
C ASN A 319 4.13 -8.57 -15.64
N ASN A 320 4.10 -9.28 -14.50
CA ASN A 320 3.06 -10.25 -14.17
C ASN A 320 2.29 -9.81 -12.93
N ALA A 321 1.07 -9.32 -13.13
CA ALA A 321 0.22 -8.79 -12.08
C ALA A 321 -0.12 -9.82 -10.99
N THR A 322 -0.37 -11.09 -11.37
CA THR A 322 -0.69 -12.18 -10.43
C THR A 322 0.50 -12.49 -9.53
N TYR A 323 1.69 -12.70 -10.11
CA TYR A 323 2.93 -12.94 -9.35
C TYR A 323 3.24 -11.77 -8.40
N ARG A 324 3.09 -10.54 -8.90
CA ARG A 324 3.28 -9.32 -8.09
C ARG A 324 2.33 -9.28 -6.89
N ALA A 325 1.03 -9.52 -7.12
CA ALA A 325 0.02 -9.51 -6.05
C ALA A 325 0.29 -10.58 -4.99
N GLU A 326 0.61 -11.81 -5.39
CA GLU A 326 0.97 -12.90 -4.48
C GLU A 326 2.21 -12.56 -3.62
N LEU A 327 3.23 -11.97 -4.25
CA LEU A 327 4.47 -11.63 -3.54
C LEU A 327 4.26 -10.47 -2.56
N ILE A 328 3.42 -9.48 -2.94
CA ILE A 328 3.04 -8.37 -2.06
C ILE A 328 2.26 -8.90 -0.85
N GLU A 329 1.29 -9.80 -1.02
CA GLU A 329 0.51 -10.34 0.10
C GLU A 329 1.37 -11.17 1.07
N LYS A 330 2.29 -11.99 0.54
CA LYS A 330 3.29 -12.69 1.37
C LYS A 330 4.18 -11.71 2.14
N SER A 331 4.62 -10.65 1.49
CA SER A 331 5.47 -9.62 2.11
C SER A 331 4.71 -8.79 3.15
N LYS A 332 3.42 -8.55 2.95
CA LYS A 332 2.54 -7.91 3.93
C LYS A 332 2.44 -8.73 5.21
N THR A 333 2.18 -10.02 5.09
CA THR A 333 2.16 -10.94 6.24
C THR A 333 3.50 -10.94 6.96
N LYS A 334 4.61 -11.06 6.21
CA LYS A 334 5.97 -11.02 6.75
C LYS A 334 6.24 -9.71 7.48
N PHE A 335 5.82 -8.56 6.92
CA PHE A 335 5.97 -7.27 7.55
C PHE A 335 5.22 -7.18 8.88
N ILE A 336 3.94 -7.53 8.89
CA ILE A 336 3.09 -7.41 10.09
C ILE A 336 3.65 -8.24 11.26
N THR A 337 4.20 -9.43 10.97
CA THR A 337 4.61 -10.42 11.97
C THR A 337 6.13 -10.53 12.19
N GLY A 338 6.92 -9.74 11.49
CA GLY A 338 8.38 -9.89 11.44
C GLY A 338 9.18 -8.97 12.36
N GLY A 339 8.52 -8.17 13.21
CA GLY A 339 9.20 -7.30 14.17
C GLY A 339 10.00 -6.16 13.54
N TYR A 340 9.58 -5.70 12.37
CA TYR A 340 10.23 -4.58 11.69
C TYR A 340 10.01 -3.26 12.42
N LYS A 341 10.96 -2.36 12.30
CA LYS A 341 10.81 -0.96 12.70
C LYS A 341 10.84 -0.09 11.47
N VAL A 342 9.77 0.67 11.28
CA VAL A 342 9.59 1.53 10.11
C VAL A 342 9.58 2.99 10.55
N LYS A 343 10.47 3.79 9.98
CA LYS A 343 10.47 5.25 10.11
C LYS A 343 9.81 5.85 8.89
N THR A 344 8.78 6.66 9.09
CA THR A 344 8.13 7.42 8.02
C THR A 344 8.75 8.80 7.85
N THR A 345 8.34 9.52 6.81
CA THR A 345 8.67 10.94 6.61
C THR A 345 7.66 11.89 7.27
N LEU A 346 6.57 11.34 7.81
CA LEU A 346 5.44 12.13 8.28
C LEU A 346 5.79 12.92 9.54
N ASP A 347 5.41 14.18 9.56
CA ASP A 347 5.44 15.04 10.74
C ASP A 347 4.11 14.85 11.52
N LYS A 348 4.21 14.35 12.75
CA LYS A 348 3.05 14.05 13.58
C LYS A 348 2.16 15.28 13.79
N LYS A 349 2.76 16.39 14.21
CA LYS A 349 2.00 17.59 14.57
C LYS A 349 1.34 18.24 13.35
N LEU A 350 2.04 18.24 12.21
CA LEU A 350 1.49 18.71 10.96
C LEU A 350 0.34 17.81 10.49
N TYR A 351 0.53 16.49 10.57
CA TYR A 351 -0.54 15.54 10.23
C TYR A 351 -1.80 15.77 11.10
N ASP A 352 -1.63 15.86 12.41
CA ASP A 352 -2.73 16.12 13.35
C ASP A 352 -3.42 17.45 13.04
N LYS A 353 -2.65 18.50 12.72
CA LYS A 353 -3.17 19.81 12.33
C LYS A 353 -4.03 19.72 11.06
N LEU A 354 -3.62 18.93 10.07
CA LEU A 354 -4.43 18.73 8.86
C LEU A 354 -5.70 17.93 9.14
N GLN A 355 -5.65 16.90 10.04
CA GLN A 355 -6.84 16.17 10.43
C GLN A 355 -7.85 17.06 11.20
N GLU A 356 -7.37 18.02 11.98
CA GLU A 356 -8.21 19.04 12.61
C GLU A 356 -8.83 19.98 11.55
N THR A 357 -8.01 20.47 10.63
CA THR A 357 -8.44 21.38 9.54
C THR A 357 -9.52 20.72 8.67
N LYS A 358 -9.40 19.43 8.40
CA LYS A 358 -10.38 18.63 7.65
C LYS A 358 -11.80 18.73 8.21
N LYS A 359 -11.99 18.91 9.48
CA LYS A 359 -13.33 19.02 10.11
C LYS A 359 -14.16 20.17 9.50
N GLN A 360 -13.52 21.22 9.00
CA GLN A 360 -14.20 22.33 8.32
C GLN A 360 -14.92 21.88 7.03
N PHE A 361 -14.49 20.77 6.44
CA PHE A 361 -15.02 20.24 5.18
C PHE A 361 -16.23 19.31 5.40
N GLU A 362 -16.56 18.97 6.63
CA GLU A 362 -17.75 18.15 6.96
C GLU A 362 -19.08 18.83 6.53
N SER A 363 -19.06 20.15 6.40
CA SER A 363 -20.20 20.93 5.91
C SER A 363 -20.36 20.93 4.38
N TYR A 364 -19.44 20.30 3.65
CA TYR A 364 -19.52 20.24 2.20
C TYR A 364 -20.68 19.35 1.75
N PRO A 365 -21.29 19.63 0.57
CA PRO A 365 -22.50 18.97 0.12
C PRO A 365 -22.24 17.48 -0.15
N ALA A 366 -23.15 16.64 0.26
CA ALA A 366 -23.17 15.23 -0.11
C ALA A 366 -23.97 15.01 -1.41
N SER A 367 -23.60 13.98 -2.17
CA SER A 367 -24.36 13.50 -3.32
C SER A 367 -25.28 12.35 -2.90
N TYR A 368 -26.54 12.40 -3.31
CA TYR A 368 -27.49 11.30 -3.10
C TYR A 368 -27.71 10.52 -4.39
N GLN A 369 -27.37 9.22 -4.37
CA GLN A 369 -27.45 8.36 -5.55
C GLN A 369 -27.96 6.97 -5.16
N ASN A 370 -29.03 6.52 -5.83
CA ASN A 370 -29.61 5.18 -5.64
C ASN A 370 -29.85 4.81 -4.16
N GLY A 371 -30.44 5.74 -3.38
CA GLY A 371 -30.72 5.50 -1.96
C GLY A 371 -29.54 5.66 -1.00
N THR A 372 -28.34 5.98 -1.51
CA THR A 372 -27.11 6.13 -0.72
C THR A 372 -26.59 7.55 -0.76
N THR A 373 -26.16 8.05 0.38
CA THR A 373 -25.53 9.39 0.51
C THR A 373 -24.00 9.24 0.49
N TYR A 374 -23.37 9.91 -0.46
CA TYR A 374 -21.92 9.98 -0.61
C TYR A 374 -21.43 11.36 -0.16
N PRO A 375 -20.58 11.48 0.88
CA PRO A 375 -19.98 12.75 1.26
C PRO A 375 -19.04 13.24 0.16
N LEU A 376 -18.81 14.55 0.11
CA LEU A 376 -17.72 15.08 -0.71
C LEU A 376 -16.40 14.73 -0.06
N GLU A 377 -15.64 13.84 -0.69
CA GLU A 377 -14.35 13.37 -0.21
C GLU A 377 -13.23 14.35 -0.53
N ILE A 378 -12.13 14.18 0.19
CA ILE A 378 -10.91 14.94 0.00
C ILE A 378 -9.69 14.01 0.01
N GLY A 379 -8.78 14.23 -0.94
CA GLY A 379 -7.41 13.75 -0.88
C GLY A 379 -6.47 14.95 -0.86
N ALA A 380 -5.49 14.96 0.05
CA ALA A 380 -4.47 16.01 0.06
C ALA A 380 -3.09 15.44 0.36
N SER A 381 -2.03 16.03 -0.21
CA SER A 381 -0.63 15.66 0.03
C SER A 381 0.21 16.91 0.20
N VAL A 382 1.10 16.92 1.19
CA VAL A 382 2.09 17.97 1.45
C VAL A 382 3.47 17.38 1.23
N ILE A 383 4.20 17.86 0.23
CA ILE A 383 5.51 17.37 -0.16
C ILE A 383 6.55 18.47 0.10
N GLU A 384 7.63 18.11 0.79
CA GLU A 384 8.84 18.93 0.90
C GLU A 384 9.60 18.83 -0.43
N ASN A 385 9.75 19.96 -1.12
CA ASN A 385 10.28 19.97 -2.48
C ASN A 385 11.73 19.46 -2.55
N ASP A 386 12.58 19.92 -1.63
CA ASP A 386 14.02 19.60 -1.65
C ASP A 386 14.34 18.12 -1.43
N THR A 387 13.46 17.38 -0.78
CA THR A 387 13.71 15.97 -0.41
C THR A 387 12.76 14.98 -1.09
N GLY A 388 11.56 15.41 -1.49
CA GLY A 388 10.46 14.54 -1.90
C GLY A 388 9.71 13.90 -0.72
N LYS A 389 10.02 14.25 0.52
CA LYS A 389 9.32 13.74 1.71
C LYS A 389 7.85 14.15 1.70
N VAL A 390 6.96 13.21 1.88
CA VAL A 390 5.56 13.50 2.21
C VAL A 390 5.50 13.79 3.70
N LEU A 391 5.28 15.05 4.04
CA LEU A 391 5.25 15.49 5.44
C LEU A 391 3.91 15.20 6.11
N ALA A 392 2.82 15.29 5.36
CA ALA A 392 1.47 14.96 5.82
C ALA A 392 0.54 14.70 4.63
N PHE A 393 -0.58 14.02 4.90
CA PHE A 393 -1.64 13.82 3.91
C PHE A 393 -3.03 13.75 4.57
N ILE A 394 -4.08 13.96 3.77
CA ILE A 394 -5.46 13.66 4.14
C ILE A 394 -5.93 12.53 3.22
N GLY A 395 -6.21 11.36 3.77
CA GLY A 395 -6.63 10.19 3.01
C GLY A 395 -8.13 10.11 2.70
N GLY A 396 -8.95 10.96 3.33
CA GLY A 396 -10.40 10.99 3.15
C GLY A 396 -11.09 11.61 4.35
N MET A 397 -12.40 11.83 4.25
CA MET A 397 -13.19 12.48 5.30
C MET A 397 -13.36 11.57 6.52
N ASN A 398 -13.70 10.30 6.33
CA ASN A 398 -14.02 9.40 7.43
C ASN A 398 -13.60 7.96 7.12
N TYR A 399 -12.53 7.49 7.77
CA TYR A 399 -12.00 6.15 7.57
C TYR A 399 -13.01 5.02 7.88
N LYS A 400 -13.88 5.19 8.86
CA LYS A 400 -14.88 4.16 9.19
C LYS A 400 -15.91 3.95 8.08
N LYS A 401 -16.17 4.98 7.28
CA LYS A 401 -17.08 4.92 6.12
C LYS A 401 -16.37 4.54 4.84
N GLN A 402 -15.14 5.05 4.65
CA GLN A 402 -14.34 4.82 3.46
C GLN A 402 -12.87 4.66 3.83
N GLN A 403 -12.33 3.46 3.61
CA GLN A 403 -10.94 3.12 3.93
C GLN A 403 -9.96 3.44 2.80
N LEU A 404 -10.47 3.74 1.59
CA LEU A 404 -9.65 4.07 0.45
C LEU A 404 -8.91 5.39 0.68
N ASN A 405 -7.58 5.36 0.55
CA ASN A 405 -6.74 6.56 0.71
C ASN A 405 -6.76 7.39 -0.59
N HIS A 406 -7.51 8.48 -0.59
CA HIS A 406 -7.67 9.37 -1.74
C HIS A 406 -6.40 10.16 -2.08
N ALA A 407 -5.48 10.32 -1.13
CA ALA A 407 -4.21 10.99 -1.40
C ALA A 407 -3.26 10.14 -2.25
N THR A 408 -3.21 8.82 -2.01
CA THR A 408 -2.14 7.94 -2.52
C THR A 408 -2.64 6.79 -3.39
N ARG A 409 -3.87 6.29 -3.17
CA ARG A 409 -4.38 5.05 -3.79
C ARG A 409 -5.50 5.27 -4.80
N THR A 410 -6.14 6.43 -4.81
CA THR A 410 -7.19 6.75 -5.77
C THR A 410 -6.60 7.45 -6.98
N LYS A 411 -6.97 7.01 -8.18
CA LYS A 411 -6.65 7.69 -9.44
C LYS A 411 -7.89 8.36 -9.98
N ARG A 412 -7.73 9.65 -10.34
CA ARG A 412 -8.82 10.51 -10.84
C ARG A 412 -8.31 11.36 -12.00
N SER A 413 -9.20 11.76 -12.89
CA SER A 413 -8.84 12.69 -13.94
C SER A 413 -8.26 13.98 -13.34
N PRO A 414 -7.01 14.35 -13.70
CA PRO A 414 -6.41 15.59 -13.21
C PRO A 414 -7.05 16.86 -13.76
N GLY A 415 -7.89 16.71 -14.80
CA GLY A 415 -8.41 17.85 -15.53
C GLY A 415 -7.29 18.78 -15.98
N SER A 416 -7.54 20.07 -15.93
CA SER A 416 -6.58 21.11 -16.36
C SER A 416 -5.31 21.21 -15.49
N SER A 417 -5.20 20.50 -14.37
CA SER A 417 -3.96 20.52 -13.57
C SER A 417 -2.81 19.83 -14.28
N ILE A 418 -3.07 18.98 -15.27
CA ILE A 418 -2.02 18.31 -16.05
C ILE A 418 -1.32 19.24 -17.06
N LYS A 419 -1.94 20.37 -17.44
CA LYS A 419 -1.46 21.27 -18.50
C LYS A 419 -0.01 21.74 -18.33
N PRO A 420 0.44 22.19 -17.14
CA PRO A 420 1.84 22.55 -16.95
C PRO A 420 2.79 21.38 -17.17
N LEU A 421 2.43 20.18 -16.69
CA LEU A 421 3.29 18.99 -16.70
C LEU A 421 3.39 18.34 -18.10
N LEU A 422 2.30 18.32 -18.84
CA LEU A 422 2.23 17.59 -20.11
C LEU A 422 2.28 18.48 -21.35
N VAL A 423 1.91 19.76 -21.24
CA VAL A 423 1.79 20.64 -22.41
C VAL A 423 2.74 21.81 -22.35
N TYR A 424 2.57 22.74 -21.41
CA TYR A 424 3.35 23.97 -21.40
C TYR A 424 4.81 23.77 -21.02
N GLY A 425 5.11 22.90 -20.05
CA GLY A 425 6.48 22.52 -19.69
C GLY A 425 7.22 21.88 -20.88
N PRO A 426 6.73 20.79 -21.45
CA PRO A 426 7.31 20.19 -22.65
C PRO A 426 7.43 21.17 -23.84
N ALA A 427 6.43 22.01 -24.07
CA ALA A 427 6.46 22.96 -25.18
C ALA A 427 7.56 24.03 -25.04
N ILE A 428 7.83 24.51 -23.82
CA ILE A 428 8.95 25.43 -23.55
C ILE A 428 10.27 24.66 -23.60
N ASP A 429 10.33 23.48 -23.00
CA ASP A 429 11.54 22.65 -22.92
C ASP A 429 12.06 22.25 -24.31
N LYS A 430 11.14 21.96 -25.22
CA LYS A 430 11.42 21.59 -26.64
C LYS A 430 11.56 22.80 -27.57
N GLY A 431 11.39 24.01 -27.07
CA GLY A 431 11.52 25.24 -27.84
C GLY A 431 10.36 25.54 -28.79
N TYR A 432 9.15 25.05 -28.54
CA TYR A 432 7.95 25.38 -29.32
C TYR A 432 7.41 26.76 -29.00
N ILE A 433 7.42 27.17 -27.73
CA ILE A 433 6.88 28.44 -27.25
C ILE A 433 7.78 29.08 -26.19
N THR A 434 7.55 30.38 -26.02
CA THR A 434 7.96 31.18 -24.85
C THR A 434 6.70 31.60 -24.08
N PRO A 435 6.81 32.16 -22.86
CA PRO A 435 5.66 32.63 -22.11
C PRO A 435 4.74 33.59 -22.88
N ASN A 436 5.28 34.45 -23.74
CA ASN A 436 4.52 35.41 -24.51
C ASN A 436 4.27 35.01 -25.99
N SER A 437 4.65 33.77 -26.38
CA SER A 437 4.25 33.23 -27.69
C SER A 437 2.73 33.20 -27.82
N THR A 438 2.23 33.59 -28.98
CA THR A 438 0.81 33.58 -29.26
C THR A 438 0.32 32.21 -29.72
N ILE A 439 -0.77 31.73 -29.14
CA ILE A 439 -1.45 30.50 -29.51
C ILE A 439 -2.89 30.88 -29.94
N LEU A 440 -3.45 30.18 -30.95
CA LEU A 440 -4.83 30.38 -31.36
C LEU A 440 -5.80 29.65 -30.42
N ASP A 441 -6.71 30.39 -29.81
CA ASP A 441 -7.82 29.88 -29.00
C ASP A 441 -9.13 30.02 -29.79
N LYS A 442 -9.38 29.07 -30.71
CA LYS A 442 -10.55 28.98 -31.58
C LYS A 442 -11.08 27.56 -31.62
N ARG A 443 -12.41 27.41 -31.70
CA ARG A 443 -13.05 26.07 -31.82
C ARG A 443 -12.57 25.34 -33.06
N PHE A 444 -12.58 24.04 -32.99
CA PHE A 444 -12.25 23.12 -34.07
C PHE A 444 -13.04 21.83 -33.92
N ASN A 445 -13.11 21.05 -34.98
CA ASN A 445 -13.63 19.68 -34.96
C ASN A 445 -12.46 18.73 -35.24
N TYR A 446 -12.27 17.73 -34.37
CA TYR A 446 -11.25 16.69 -34.52
C TYR A 446 -11.95 15.33 -34.51
N TYR A 447 -12.23 14.76 -35.68
CA TYR A 447 -12.95 13.48 -35.83
C TYR A 447 -14.26 13.43 -35.04
N GLY A 448 -15.06 14.46 -35.06
CA GLY A 448 -16.33 14.55 -34.33
C GLY A 448 -16.21 15.10 -32.91
N TRP A 449 -14.99 15.17 -32.34
CA TRP A 449 -14.77 15.81 -31.06
C TRP A 449 -14.63 17.34 -31.23
N THR A 450 -15.50 18.05 -30.53
CA THR A 450 -15.56 19.52 -30.55
C THR A 450 -15.30 20.06 -29.14
N PRO A 451 -14.06 20.19 -28.69
CA PRO A 451 -13.74 20.70 -27.36
C PRO A 451 -14.16 22.17 -27.22
N GLU A 452 -14.41 22.57 -25.97
CA GLU A 452 -14.74 23.93 -25.61
C GLU A 452 -13.91 24.44 -24.45
N ASN A 453 -13.74 25.75 -24.35
CA ASN A 453 -13.27 26.39 -23.12
C ASN A 453 -14.35 26.30 -22.04
N PHE A 454 -13.94 26.30 -20.77
CA PHE A 454 -14.86 26.34 -19.63
C PHE A 454 -15.90 27.49 -19.72
N THR A 455 -15.43 28.66 -20.14
CA THR A 455 -16.27 29.86 -20.36
C THR A 455 -17.14 29.79 -21.61
N ARG A 456 -16.98 28.77 -22.47
CA ARG A 456 -17.58 28.65 -23.81
C ARG A 456 -17.23 29.80 -24.75
N THR A 457 -16.23 30.60 -24.41
CA THR A 457 -15.73 31.76 -25.18
C THR A 457 -14.48 31.37 -25.95
N GLU A 458 -14.34 31.87 -27.16
CA GLU A 458 -13.13 31.83 -27.96
C GLU A 458 -12.35 33.14 -27.74
N TYR A 459 -11.04 33.04 -27.46
CA TYR A 459 -10.21 34.20 -27.14
C TYR A 459 -9.35 34.66 -28.33
N GLY A 460 -9.40 33.93 -29.45
CA GLY A 460 -8.58 34.24 -30.62
C GLY A 460 -7.08 34.05 -30.34
N TYR A 461 -6.27 34.95 -30.82
CA TYR A 461 -4.83 34.91 -30.56
C TYR A 461 -4.51 35.40 -29.16
N ILE A 462 -3.98 34.51 -28.33
CA ILE A 462 -3.69 34.75 -26.89
C ILE A 462 -2.28 34.27 -26.52
N SER A 463 -1.58 34.97 -25.63
CA SER A 463 -0.28 34.54 -25.18
C SER A 463 -0.36 33.22 -24.36
N ALA A 464 0.67 32.36 -24.45
CA ALA A 464 0.78 31.10 -23.72
C ALA A 464 0.58 31.33 -22.22
N ARG A 465 1.22 32.34 -21.65
CA ARG A 465 1.07 32.75 -20.25
C ARG A 465 -0.39 32.98 -19.87
N LYS A 466 -1.11 33.80 -20.64
CA LYS A 466 -2.50 34.13 -20.36
C LYS A 466 -3.43 32.94 -20.59
N ALA A 467 -3.15 32.11 -21.59
CA ALA A 467 -3.88 30.88 -21.86
C ALA A 467 -3.75 29.87 -20.71
N LEU A 468 -2.55 29.72 -20.14
CA LEU A 468 -2.31 28.87 -18.98
C LEU A 468 -2.99 29.44 -17.72
N ALA A 469 -2.88 30.74 -17.47
CA ALA A 469 -3.47 31.40 -16.31
C ALA A 469 -5.01 31.33 -16.29
N GLN A 470 -5.65 31.44 -17.45
CA GLN A 470 -7.08 31.27 -17.64
C GLN A 470 -7.50 29.81 -17.87
N SER A 471 -6.51 28.90 -17.90
CA SER A 471 -6.75 27.45 -18.07
C SER A 471 -7.52 27.07 -19.34
N LEU A 472 -7.27 27.78 -20.47
CA LEU A 472 -7.98 27.58 -21.71
C LEU A 472 -7.71 26.19 -22.30
N ASN A 473 -8.75 25.58 -22.88
CA ASN A 473 -8.63 24.21 -23.45
C ASN A 473 -8.22 24.28 -24.94
N LEU A 474 -8.84 25.14 -25.72
CA LEU A 474 -8.68 25.18 -27.18
C LEU A 474 -7.22 25.45 -27.56
N SER A 475 -6.62 26.49 -26.99
CA SER A 475 -5.22 26.83 -27.18
C SER A 475 -4.27 25.74 -26.66
N THR A 476 -4.61 25.11 -25.54
CA THR A 476 -3.80 24.00 -24.97
C THR A 476 -3.78 22.79 -25.88
N ILE A 477 -4.94 22.34 -26.38
CA ILE A 477 -5.02 21.17 -27.28
C ILE A 477 -4.26 21.44 -28.59
N ARG A 478 -4.41 22.64 -29.17
CA ARG A 478 -3.68 23.05 -30.38
C ARG A 478 -2.16 23.02 -30.17
N LEU A 479 -1.68 23.53 -29.01
CA LEU A 479 -0.28 23.49 -28.68
C LEU A 479 0.22 22.05 -28.55
N TYR A 480 -0.53 21.21 -27.85
CA TYR A 480 -0.16 19.81 -27.66
C TYR A 480 -0.13 19.00 -28.96
N SER A 481 -1.04 19.29 -29.88
CA SER A 481 -1.09 18.61 -31.20
C SER A 481 0.19 18.78 -32.01
N ALA A 482 0.96 19.84 -31.76
CA ALA A 482 2.22 20.10 -32.46
C ALA A 482 3.32 19.06 -32.13
N PHE A 483 3.26 18.42 -30.96
CA PHE A 483 4.31 17.52 -30.49
C PHE A 483 3.79 16.23 -29.81
N VAL A 484 2.51 15.93 -29.84
CA VAL A 484 1.95 14.70 -29.27
C VAL A 484 2.64 13.45 -29.82
N ASN A 485 3.03 13.47 -31.10
CA ASN A 485 3.75 12.37 -31.75
C ASN A 485 5.21 12.19 -31.27
N GLU A 486 5.73 13.09 -30.46
CA GLU A 486 7.03 12.96 -29.78
C GLU A 486 6.91 12.23 -28.45
N ASP A 487 5.72 11.74 -28.10
CA ASP A 487 5.40 10.99 -26.88
C ASP A 487 5.78 11.72 -25.58
N PRO A 488 5.21 12.91 -25.32
CA PRO A 488 5.52 13.65 -24.10
C PRO A 488 5.02 12.96 -22.82
N VAL A 489 4.06 12.03 -22.91
CA VAL A 489 3.65 11.20 -21.77
C VAL A 489 4.83 10.38 -21.28
N LYS A 490 5.50 9.65 -22.19
CA LYS A 490 6.68 8.85 -21.86
C LYS A 490 7.86 9.71 -21.41
N GLU A 491 8.11 10.79 -22.14
CA GLU A 491 9.30 11.62 -21.92
C GLU A 491 9.24 12.42 -20.61
N TYR A 492 8.03 12.83 -20.17
CA TYR A 492 7.86 13.68 -18.99
C TYR A 492 7.09 13.00 -17.86
N LEU A 493 5.84 12.51 -18.11
CA LEU A 493 5.02 11.96 -17.02
C LEU A 493 5.58 10.63 -16.48
N GLU A 494 5.97 9.70 -17.35
CA GLU A 494 6.51 8.41 -16.89
C GLU A 494 7.88 8.57 -16.22
N LYS A 495 8.71 9.53 -16.64
CA LYS A 495 9.95 9.87 -15.91
C LYS A 495 9.68 10.40 -14.50
N MET A 496 8.53 11.06 -14.29
CA MET A 496 8.07 11.48 -12.97
C MET A 496 7.28 10.38 -12.25
N GLU A 497 7.35 9.13 -12.73
CA GLU A 497 6.70 7.96 -12.15
C GLU A 497 5.17 8.02 -12.07
N PHE A 498 4.52 8.77 -12.95
CA PHE A 498 3.07 8.66 -13.13
C PHE A 498 2.73 7.27 -13.64
N LYS A 499 2.01 6.50 -12.81
CA LYS A 499 1.70 5.10 -13.10
C LYS A 499 0.34 4.96 -13.76
N GLY A 500 0.20 3.96 -14.64
CA GLY A 500 -1.09 3.62 -15.25
C GLY A 500 -1.42 4.43 -16.50
N MET A 501 -0.40 5.00 -17.16
CA MET A 501 -0.55 5.50 -18.52
C MET A 501 -0.79 4.32 -19.48
N THR A 502 -1.75 4.46 -20.38
CA THR A 502 -2.09 3.44 -21.38
C THR A 502 -1.60 3.87 -22.76
N GLU A 503 -1.51 2.93 -23.71
CA GLU A 503 -1.19 3.21 -25.11
C GLU A 503 -2.03 4.38 -25.68
N THR A 504 -3.30 4.46 -25.29
CA THR A 504 -4.20 5.55 -25.71
C THR A 504 -3.74 6.89 -25.15
N ASP A 505 -3.25 6.96 -23.91
CA ASP A 505 -2.85 8.21 -23.27
C ASP A 505 -1.63 8.85 -23.99
N HIS A 506 -0.75 8.03 -24.58
CA HIS A 506 0.46 8.48 -25.30
C HIS A 506 0.12 9.27 -26.59
N THR A 507 -1.03 9.02 -27.19
CA THR A 507 -1.40 9.61 -28.47
C THR A 507 -2.64 10.48 -28.43
N SER A 508 -3.38 10.48 -27.30
CA SER A 508 -4.64 11.18 -27.14
C SER A 508 -4.46 12.68 -26.93
N LEU A 509 -5.08 13.50 -27.78
CA LEU A 509 -5.15 14.94 -27.56
C LEU A 509 -5.93 15.31 -26.29
N ALA A 510 -6.89 14.46 -25.88
CA ALA A 510 -7.67 14.69 -24.65
C ALA A 510 -6.79 14.60 -23.38
N ALA A 511 -5.67 13.85 -23.41
CA ALA A 511 -4.71 13.78 -22.32
C ALA A 511 -4.17 15.17 -21.94
N SER A 512 -4.03 16.09 -22.91
CA SER A 512 -3.56 17.47 -22.70
C SER A 512 -4.43 18.28 -21.73
N ILE A 513 -5.68 17.90 -21.56
CA ILE A 513 -6.65 18.55 -20.68
C ILE A 513 -7.16 17.63 -19.54
N GLY A 514 -6.48 16.47 -19.37
CA GLY A 514 -6.75 15.52 -18.30
C GLY A 514 -7.70 14.37 -18.64
N GLY A 515 -8.08 14.22 -19.91
CA GLY A 515 -8.85 13.07 -20.42
C GLY A 515 -7.95 11.86 -20.55
N MET A 516 -7.61 11.21 -19.43
CA MET A 516 -6.74 10.04 -19.31
C MET A 516 -7.53 8.81 -18.92
N SER A 517 -7.04 7.62 -19.32
CA SER A 517 -7.71 6.33 -19.10
C SER A 517 -8.00 6.04 -17.64
N TYR A 518 -7.01 6.21 -16.76
CA TYR A 518 -7.14 5.99 -15.32
C TYR A 518 -6.98 7.26 -14.48
N GLY A 519 -6.36 8.30 -15.04
CA GLY A 519 -6.01 9.51 -14.29
C GLY A 519 -4.79 9.35 -13.39
N VAL A 520 -4.68 10.22 -12.37
CA VAL A 520 -3.51 10.35 -11.48
C VAL A 520 -3.94 10.37 -10.02
N SER A 521 -3.05 9.98 -9.10
CA SER A 521 -3.26 10.19 -7.67
C SER A 521 -2.89 11.62 -7.26
N VAL A 522 -3.39 12.05 -6.09
CA VAL A 522 -3.03 13.38 -5.54
C VAL A 522 -1.52 13.45 -5.32
N MET A 523 -0.91 12.41 -4.77
CA MET A 523 0.52 12.37 -4.52
C MET A 523 1.34 12.44 -5.82
N GLU A 524 0.97 11.69 -6.88
CA GLU A 524 1.64 11.76 -8.19
C GLU A 524 1.58 13.18 -8.77
N ASN A 525 0.38 13.79 -8.78
CA ASN A 525 0.19 15.14 -9.31
C ASN A 525 0.98 16.18 -8.51
N THR A 526 0.95 16.10 -7.17
CA THR A 526 1.71 16.98 -6.28
C THR A 526 3.22 16.83 -6.50
N SER A 527 3.72 15.60 -6.61
CA SER A 527 5.13 15.29 -6.90
C SER A 527 5.56 15.77 -8.28
N GLY A 528 4.68 15.70 -9.27
CA GLY A 528 4.93 16.30 -10.59
C GLY A 528 5.18 17.80 -10.50
N PHE A 529 4.35 18.54 -9.76
CA PHE A 529 4.52 19.98 -9.57
C PHE A 529 5.76 20.34 -8.77
N SER A 530 6.17 19.55 -7.78
CA SER A 530 7.41 19.77 -7.02
C SER A 530 8.65 19.72 -7.91
N THR A 531 8.58 19.04 -9.05
CA THR A 531 9.66 19.01 -10.05
C THR A 531 9.99 20.40 -10.58
N PHE A 532 8.99 21.25 -10.82
CA PHE A 532 9.23 22.64 -11.21
C PHE A 532 9.88 23.44 -10.06
N ALA A 533 9.39 23.26 -8.81
CA ALA A 533 9.97 23.93 -7.64
C ALA A 533 11.45 23.56 -7.41
N ASN A 534 11.84 22.35 -7.86
CA ASN A 534 13.22 21.85 -7.87
C ASN A 534 13.98 22.15 -9.18
N MET A 535 13.58 23.18 -9.91
CA MET A 535 14.26 23.59 -11.14
C MET A 535 14.41 22.43 -12.15
N GLY A 536 13.41 21.57 -12.26
CA GLY A 536 13.31 20.48 -13.23
C GLY A 536 13.88 19.13 -12.76
N GLU A 537 14.38 19.04 -11.55
CA GLU A 537 14.79 17.79 -10.94
C GLU A 537 13.62 17.14 -10.21
N HIS A 538 13.16 15.99 -10.71
CA HIS A 538 12.15 15.20 -10.04
C HIS A 538 12.77 14.41 -8.89
N LYS A 539 12.24 14.59 -7.70
CA LYS A 539 12.48 13.78 -6.52
C LYS A 539 11.20 13.03 -6.19
N LYS A 540 11.25 11.71 -6.32
CA LYS A 540 10.10 10.86 -6.05
C LYS A 540 9.51 11.14 -4.67
N ALA A 541 8.20 11.35 -4.60
CA ALA A 541 7.51 11.45 -3.33
C ALA A 541 7.50 10.11 -2.58
N TYR A 542 7.81 10.12 -1.29
CA TYR A 542 7.87 8.91 -0.48
C TYR A 542 7.42 9.17 0.97
N ILE A 543 6.90 8.10 1.59
CA ILE A 543 6.42 8.08 2.97
C ILE A 543 7.34 7.24 3.85
N ILE A 544 7.97 6.20 3.31
CA ILE A 544 8.86 5.31 4.06
C ILE A 544 10.29 5.83 3.95
N GLU A 545 10.87 6.26 5.07
CA GLU A 545 12.24 6.74 5.12
C GLU A 545 13.24 5.61 5.33
N GLU A 546 12.97 4.73 6.31
CA GLU A 546 13.85 3.64 6.70
C GLU A 546 13.05 2.43 7.16
N ILE A 547 13.53 1.23 6.84
CA ILE A 547 13.02 -0.03 7.39
C ILE A 547 14.21 -0.78 8.03
N ARG A 548 14.03 -1.17 9.29
CA ARG A 548 14.95 -2.07 10.00
C ARG A 548 14.29 -3.42 10.22
N ASN A 549 15.09 -4.48 10.16
CA ASN A 549 14.66 -5.82 10.53
C ASN A 549 14.62 -6.00 12.07
N ASN A 550 14.21 -7.18 12.52
CA ASN A 550 14.14 -7.51 13.95
C ASN A 550 15.51 -7.40 14.69
N ASP A 551 16.61 -7.58 13.97
CA ASP A 551 17.98 -7.46 14.49
C ASP A 551 18.51 -6.03 14.46
N ASN A 552 17.60 -5.06 14.15
CA ASN A 552 17.87 -3.62 14.06
C ASN A 552 18.81 -3.23 12.90
N GLU A 553 19.01 -4.11 11.91
CA GLU A 553 19.77 -3.81 10.69
C GLU A 553 18.89 -3.03 9.69
N ILE A 554 19.48 -2.03 9.04
CA ILE A 554 18.80 -1.29 7.97
C ILE A 554 18.70 -2.19 6.74
N ILE A 555 17.47 -2.54 6.34
CA ILE A 555 17.19 -3.33 5.13
C ILE A 555 16.65 -2.48 3.98
N TYR A 556 16.22 -1.26 4.28
CA TYR A 556 15.79 -0.28 3.30
C TYR A 556 16.09 1.13 3.79
N GLN A 557 16.63 1.94 2.92
CA GLN A 557 16.80 3.38 3.07
C GLN A 557 16.31 4.02 1.78
N ALA A 558 15.44 5.03 1.88
CA ALA A 558 14.93 5.72 0.71
C ALA A 558 16.08 6.36 -0.09
N ASN A 559 16.08 6.13 -1.38
CA ASN A 559 17.08 6.72 -2.29
C ASN A 559 16.51 8.02 -2.89
N HIS A 560 17.27 9.09 -2.76
CA HIS A 560 16.87 10.44 -3.15
C HIS A 560 17.59 10.92 -4.43
N THR A 561 18.13 10.03 -5.25
CA THR A 561 18.77 10.42 -6.51
C THR A 561 17.75 11.13 -7.41
N PRO A 562 17.92 12.42 -7.69
CA PRO A 562 16.98 13.17 -8.52
C PRO A 562 17.11 12.77 -9.99
N ILE A 563 16.01 12.88 -10.72
CA ILE A 563 15.96 12.64 -12.17
C ILE A 563 15.68 13.96 -12.87
N ARG A 564 16.55 14.38 -13.80
CA ARG A 564 16.30 15.55 -14.64
C ARG A 564 15.13 15.27 -15.60
N VAL A 565 14.04 16.03 -15.46
CA VAL A 565 12.84 15.94 -16.32
C VAL A 565 12.71 17.16 -17.21
N TYR A 566 12.84 18.35 -16.67
CA TYR A 566 12.84 19.60 -17.40
C TYR A 566 14.15 20.35 -17.22
N ASN A 567 14.46 21.24 -18.14
CA ASN A 567 15.54 22.21 -17.95
C ASN A 567 15.18 23.18 -16.81
N ASP A 568 16.18 23.75 -16.16
CA ASP A 568 16.00 24.76 -15.11
C ASP A 568 15.31 26.03 -15.63
N SER A 569 15.65 26.46 -16.86
CA SER A 569 14.98 27.56 -17.55
C SER A 569 13.49 27.29 -17.74
N THR A 570 13.12 26.11 -18.24
CA THR A 570 11.73 25.69 -18.41
C THR A 570 10.98 25.75 -17.09
N SER A 571 11.54 25.18 -16.03
CA SER A 571 10.93 25.13 -14.72
C SER A 571 10.69 26.51 -14.14
N TYR A 572 11.70 27.41 -14.22
CA TYR A 572 11.54 28.78 -13.77
C TYR A 572 10.45 29.54 -14.54
N LEU A 573 10.40 29.37 -15.87
CA LEU A 573 9.40 30.02 -16.71
C LEU A 573 8.00 29.50 -16.41
N ILE A 574 7.82 28.19 -16.21
CA ILE A 574 6.54 27.59 -15.80
C ILE A 574 6.12 28.11 -14.42
N LEU A 575 6.99 28.16 -13.42
CA LEU A 575 6.69 28.73 -12.10
C LEU A 575 6.25 30.19 -12.20
N ASN A 576 6.93 30.97 -13.04
CA ASN A 576 6.59 32.36 -13.29
C ASN A 576 5.21 32.50 -13.99
N MET A 577 4.87 31.63 -14.93
CA MET A 577 3.53 31.60 -15.56
C MET A 577 2.45 31.11 -14.57
N LEU A 578 2.76 30.16 -13.70
CA LEU A 578 1.83 29.66 -12.68
C LEU A 578 1.56 30.67 -11.57
N ASN A 579 2.48 31.61 -11.36
CA ASN A 579 2.26 32.75 -10.46
C ASN A 579 1.10 33.64 -10.94
N ASP A 580 0.91 33.80 -12.27
CA ASP A 580 -0.21 34.55 -12.83
C ASP A 580 -1.57 33.89 -12.55
N VAL A 581 -1.61 32.55 -12.36
CA VAL A 581 -2.84 31.83 -12.04
C VAL A 581 -3.47 32.33 -10.73
N ILE A 582 -2.63 32.74 -9.77
CA ILE A 582 -3.09 33.19 -8.45
C ILE A 582 -3.03 34.71 -8.28
N ASN A 583 -2.09 35.41 -8.95
CA ASN A 583 -1.85 36.84 -8.73
C ASN A 583 -2.41 37.75 -9.83
N ALA A 584 -2.64 37.22 -11.06
CA ALA A 584 -3.28 38.02 -12.10
C ALA A 584 -4.81 38.11 -11.92
N SER A 585 -5.41 39.22 -12.21
CA SER A 585 -6.86 39.42 -12.07
C SER A 585 -7.71 38.49 -12.93
N TYR A 586 -7.14 37.97 -14.01
CA TYR A 586 -7.75 36.98 -14.90
C TYR A 586 -7.39 35.53 -14.54
N GLY A 587 -6.60 35.31 -13.53
CA GLY A 587 -6.18 33.98 -13.13
C GLY A 587 -7.29 33.19 -12.44
N THR A 588 -7.29 31.87 -12.66
CA THR A 588 -8.36 30.98 -12.13
C THR A 588 -8.34 30.81 -10.61
N SER A 589 -7.32 31.27 -9.91
CA SER A 589 -7.16 31.18 -8.45
C SER A 589 -6.98 32.54 -7.77
N ALA A 590 -7.37 33.63 -8.41
CA ALA A 590 -7.24 35.00 -7.85
C ALA A 590 -8.07 35.20 -6.56
N ASP A 591 -9.10 34.41 -6.34
CA ASP A 591 -9.88 34.35 -5.10
C ASP A 591 -9.11 33.71 -3.94
N ILE A 592 -8.25 32.72 -4.20
CA ILE A 592 -7.38 32.07 -3.20
C ILE A 592 -6.42 33.10 -2.59
N ALA A 593 -5.80 33.95 -3.42
CA ALA A 593 -4.84 34.96 -2.95
C ALA A 593 -5.44 35.87 -1.86
N LYS A 594 -6.74 36.17 -1.93
CA LYS A 594 -7.45 37.02 -0.98
C LYS A 594 -7.79 36.34 0.36
N GLN A 595 -7.74 35.01 0.39
CA GLN A 595 -8.13 34.19 1.52
C GLN A 595 -6.93 33.60 2.28
N LEU A 596 -5.72 33.75 1.75
CA LEU A 596 -4.48 33.35 2.42
C LEU A 596 -4.13 34.30 3.56
N ASN A 597 -3.62 33.73 4.66
CA ASN A 597 -3.12 34.48 5.82
C ASN A 597 -1.67 34.99 5.62
N PHE A 598 -1.12 34.83 4.43
CA PHE A 598 0.24 35.23 4.05
C PHE A 598 0.27 35.67 2.59
N SER A 599 1.41 36.23 2.15
CA SER A 599 1.56 36.76 0.80
C SER A 599 1.54 35.67 -0.27
N SER A 600 0.74 35.85 -1.33
CA SER A 600 0.71 34.99 -2.51
C SER A 600 1.80 35.30 -3.54
N LYS A 601 2.63 36.34 -3.32
CA LYS A 601 3.57 36.92 -4.31
C LYS A 601 4.49 35.89 -4.97
N ASN A 602 4.99 34.91 -4.21
CA ASN A 602 5.94 33.91 -4.67
C ASN A 602 5.32 32.52 -4.78
N LEU A 603 3.99 32.40 -4.82
CA LEU A 603 3.31 31.14 -5.00
C LEU A 603 3.19 30.78 -6.48
N PHE A 604 3.15 29.48 -6.74
CA PHE A 604 2.69 28.88 -7.99
C PHE A 604 1.46 28.02 -7.72
N VAL A 605 0.44 28.13 -8.55
CA VAL A 605 -0.81 27.39 -8.38
C VAL A 605 -1.39 26.99 -9.74
N LYS A 606 -2.04 25.86 -9.79
CA LYS A 606 -2.86 25.44 -10.93
C LYS A 606 -4.13 24.73 -10.45
N THR A 607 -5.26 25.15 -11.00
CA THR A 607 -6.55 24.50 -10.82
C THR A 607 -6.76 23.39 -11.84
N GLY A 608 -7.52 22.38 -11.46
CA GLY A 608 -8.00 21.31 -12.33
C GLY A 608 -9.48 21.05 -12.11
N THR A 609 -10.20 20.84 -13.19
CA THR A 609 -11.62 20.46 -13.16
C THR A 609 -11.83 19.43 -14.26
N SER A 610 -12.35 18.26 -13.91
CA SER A 610 -12.71 17.26 -14.89
C SER A 610 -14.08 17.56 -15.50
N GLU A 611 -14.42 16.82 -16.55
CA GLU A 611 -15.70 16.95 -17.24
C GLU A 611 -16.88 16.77 -16.26
N TYR A 612 -17.89 17.61 -16.40
CA TYR A 612 -19.06 17.69 -15.51
C TYR A 612 -18.71 17.92 -14.02
N TYR A 613 -17.57 18.57 -13.72
CA TYR A 613 -17.14 18.92 -12.35
C TYR A 613 -17.07 17.71 -11.39
N LYS A 614 -16.72 16.51 -11.89
CA LYS A 614 -16.66 15.31 -11.06
C LYS A 614 -15.43 15.28 -10.15
N ASP A 615 -14.35 15.89 -10.61
CA ASP A 615 -13.07 15.98 -9.91
C ASP A 615 -12.60 17.44 -9.91
N LEU A 616 -12.32 17.95 -8.72
CA LEU A 616 -11.82 19.30 -8.52
C LEU A 616 -10.43 19.24 -7.91
N TRP A 617 -9.52 20.02 -8.46
CA TRP A 617 -8.12 20.02 -8.06
C TRP A 617 -7.60 21.44 -7.85
N VAL A 618 -6.72 21.57 -6.85
CA VAL A 618 -5.77 22.67 -6.73
C VAL A 618 -4.42 22.09 -6.36
N VAL A 619 -3.40 22.38 -7.15
CA VAL A 619 -2.01 21.99 -6.87
C VAL A 619 -1.15 23.22 -6.96
N GLY A 620 -0.31 23.44 -5.96
CA GLY A 620 0.57 24.60 -5.91
C GLY A 620 1.36 24.68 -4.63
N GLY A 621 2.18 25.69 -4.48
CA GLY A 621 3.03 25.81 -3.32
C GLY A 621 3.99 26.97 -3.39
N THR A 622 5.09 26.81 -2.67
CA THR A 622 6.20 27.76 -2.53
C THR A 622 7.51 27.08 -2.94
N LYS A 623 8.62 27.75 -2.71
CA LYS A 623 9.94 27.15 -2.92
C LYS A 623 10.16 25.89 -2.07
N ASN A 624 9.60 25.83 -0.87
CA ASN A 624 9.90 24.75 0.09
C ASN A 624 8.94 23.59 0.01
N ILE A 625 7.63 23.85 -0.23
CA ILE A 625 6.59 22.82 -0.24
C ILE A 625 5.69 22.93 -1.45
N THR A 626 5.18 21.77 -1.86
CA THR A 626 4.07 21.65 -2.81
C THR A 626 2.91 20.94 -2.12
N VAL A 627 1.72 21.50 -2.28
CA VAL A 627 0.45 20.98 -1.73
C VAL A 627 -0.51 20.69 -2.86
N GLY A 628 -0.98 19.46 -2.94
CA GLY A 628 -2.04 19.06 -3.87
C GLY A 628 -3.30 18.69 -3.11
N VAL A 629 -4.44 19.10 -3.64
CA VAL A 629 -5.77 18.79 -3.11
C VAL A 629 -6.69 18.33 -4.24
N TRP A 630 -7.45 17.30 -3.96
CA TRP A 630 -8.56 16.81 -4.76
C TRP A 630 -9.83 16.78 -3.92
N ASN A 631 -10.95 17.19 -4.51
CA ASN A 631 -12.30 16.97 -3.98
C ASN A 631 -13.18 16.31 -5.06
N GLY A 632 -13.99 15.34 -4.64
CA GLY A 632 -14.92 14.62 -5.50
C GLY A 632 -15.72 13.59 -4.71
N TYR A 633 -16.61 12.88 -5.40
CA TYR A 633 -17.39 11.79 -4.79
C TYR A 633 -16.80 10.43 -5.17
N ASP A 634 -16.84 9.46 -4.26
CA ASP A 634 -16.41 8.08 -4.54
C ASP A 634 -17.17 7.48 -5.71
N LYS A 635 -18.46 7.66 -5.74
CA LYS A 635 -19.28 7.43 -6.93
C LYS A 635 -19.34 8.73 -7.70
N PRO A 636 -18.67 8.83 -8.88
CA PRO A 636 -18.53 10.10 -9.60
C PRO A 636 -19.87 10.79 -9.88
N ALA A 637 -20.00 12.00 -9.40
CA ALA A 637 -21.14 12.89 -9.60
C ALA A 637 -20.66 14.34 -9.70
N THR A 638 -21.49 15.22 -10.26
CA THR A 638 -21.21 16.66 -10.35
C THR A 638 -21.08 17.27 -8.95
N VAL A 639 -19.95 17.89 -8.66
CA VAL A 639 -19.76 18.74 -7.48
C VAL A 639 -20.40 20.09 -7.74
N PRO A 640 -21.21 20.62 -6.81
CA PRO A 640 -22.05 21.82 -7.10
C PRO A 640 -21.26 23.10 -7.39
N SER A 641 -20.03 23.23 -6.90
CA SER A 641 -19.16 24.39 -7.15
C SER A 641 -17.69 23.98 -7.19
N TYR A 642 -16.90 24.61 -8.05
CA TYR A 642 -15.45 24.46 -8.10
C TYR A 642 -14.75 25.05 -6.86
N ASP A 643 -15.40 25.93 -6.09
CA ASP A 643 -14.85 26.60 -4.91
C ASP A 643 -14.42 25.63 -3.80
N TYR A 644 -14.96 24.42 -3.76
CA TYR A 644 -14.62 23.47 -2.69
C TYR A 644 -13.13 23.12 -2.68
N ALA A 645 -12.51 22.89 -3.83
CA ALA A 645 -11.08 22.64 -3.89
C ALA A 645 -10.25 23.88 -3.54
N HIS A 646 -10.70 25.10 -3.95
CA HIS A 646 -10.07 26.36 -3.56
C HIS A 646 -10.08 26.55 -2.04
N ARG A 647 -11.23 26.37 -1.40
CA ARG A 647 -11.39 26.47 0.07
C ARG A 647 -10.56 25.43 0.80
N SER A 648 -10.57 24.17 0.31
CA SER A 648 -9.80 23.08 0.93
C SER A 648 -8.30 23.38 0.87
N TRP A 649 -7.78 23.76 -0.30
CA TRP A 649 -6.37 24.09 -0.48
C TRP A 649 -5.96 25.31 0.36
N THR A 650 -6.76 26.37 0.36
CA THR A 650 -6.52 27.58 1.16
C THR A 650 -6.48 27.28 2.66
N ALA A 651 -7.45 26.50 3.17
CA ALA A 651 -7.49 26.12 4.58
C ALA A 651 -6.26 25.29 4.99
N ILE A 652 -5.86 24.35 4.13
CA ILE A 652 -4.66 23.53 4.34
C ILE A 652 -3.39 24.41 4.35
N MET A 653 -3.21 25.28 3.36
CA MET A 653 -2.05 26.18 3.30
C MET A 653 -1.98 27.13 4.50
N ASN A 654 -3.11 27.68 4.93
CA ASN A 654 -3.20 28.52 6.13
C ASN A 654 -2.90 27.72 7.39
N ALA A 655 -3.33 26.45 7.48
CA ALA A 655 -3.01 25.55 8.59
C ALA A 655 -1.52 25.23 8.66
N ILE A 656 -0.87 24.95 7.51
CA ILE A 656 0.57 24.71 7.42
C ILE A 656 1.33 25.98 7.85
N TYR A 657 0.93 27.15 7.36
CA TYR A 657 1.56 28.42 7.71
C TYR A 657 1.42 28.74 9.21
N SER A 658 0.27 28.46 9.80
CA SER A 658 0.05 28.63 11.25
C SER A 658 0.86 27.63 12.09
N TYR A 659 1.13 26.45 11.55
CA TYR A 659 1.98 25.45 12.19
C TYR A 659 3.45 25.82 12.11
N ASP A 660 3.95 26.10 10.93
CA ASP A 660 5.32 26.52 10.69
C ASP A 660 5.41 27.48 9.48
N SER A 661 5.53 28.77 9.75
CA SER A 661 5.66 29.80 8.71
C SER A 661 6.95 29.65 7.87
N LYS A 662 8.02 29.05 8.45
CA LYS A 662 9.27 28.79 7.74
C LYS A 662 9.15 27.63 6.76
N LEU A 663 8.28 26.67 7.04
CA LEU A 663 7.99 25.60 6.11
C LEU A 663 7.33 26.16 4.84
N VAL A 664 6.38 27.07 4.98
CA VAL A 664 5.75 27.74 3.83
C VAL A 664 6.69 28.75 3.18
N SER A 665 7.42 29.56 3.97
CA SER A 665 8.37 30.59 3.50
C SER A 665 7.85 31.42 2.30
N PRO A 666 6.71 32.11 2.41
CA PRO A 666 6.06 32.76 1.27
C PRO A 666 6.85 33.94 0.70
N ASP A 667 7.79 34.48 1.48
CA ASP A 667 8.64 35.60 1.08
C ASP A 667 9.88 35.17 0.28
N VAL A 668 10.16 33.87 0.20
CA VAL A 668 11.31 33.32 -0.53
C VAL A 668 10.94 33.13 -2.00
N ALA A 669 11.55 33.94 -2.85
CA ALA A 669 11.36 33.83 -4.30
C ALA A 669 12.18 32.69 -4.91
N PHE A 670 11.73 32.18 -6.05
CA PHE A 670 12.52 31.30 -6.90
C PHE A 670 13.67 32.09 -7.55
N THR A 671 14.87 31.54 -7.48
CA THR A 671 16.03 32.17 -8.10
C THR A 671 16.01 31.97 -9.60
N ARG A 672 16.08 33.05 -10.35
CA ARG A 672 16.19 33.02 -11.81
C ARG A 672 17.53 32.39 -12.22
N PRO A 673 17.54 31.31 -12.99
CA PRO A 673 18.78 30.70 -13.46
C PRO A 673 19.43 31.52 -14.58
N ASN A 674 20.75 31.41 -14.74
CA ASN A 674 21.48 32.08 -15.80
C ASN A 674 21.08 31.60 -17.21
N SER A 675 20.44 30.46 -17.30
CA SER A 675 19.83 29.91 -18.53
C SER A 675 18.57 30.63 -19.00
N VAL A 676 18.05 31.61 -18.21
CA VAL A 676 16.90 32.46 -18.58
C VAL A 676 17.39 33.89 -18.85
N ILE A 677 17.12 34.39 -20.04
CA ILE A 677 17.49 35.75 -20.46
C ILE A 677 16.25 36.59 -20.78
N ASP A 678 16.37 37.92 -20.67
CA ASP A 678 15.38 38.83 -21.16
C ASP A 678 15.58 39.03 -22.67
N PHE A 679 14.51 38.94 -23.43
CA PHE A 679 14.52 39.08 -24.88
C PHE A 679 13.25 39.74 -25.39
N SER A 680 13.32 40.45 -26.50
CA SER A 680 12.15 40.98 -27.15
C SER A 680 11.77 40.12 -28.34
N ILE A 681 10.58 39.50 -28.29
CA ILE A 681 10.06 38.59 -29.31
C ILE A 681 8.99 39.23 -30.18
N ASN A 682 8.84 38.72 -31.39
CA ASN A 682 7.59 38.76 -32.14
C ASN A 682 6.75 37.56 -31.63
N PRO A 683 5.60 37.80 -30.97
CA PRO A 683 4.86 36.72 -30.32
C PRO A 683 4.23 35.71 -31.29
N TYR A 684 4.15 36.03 -32.59
CA TYR A 684 3.57 35.13 -33.61
C TYR A 684 4.55 34.13 -34.20
N ASN A 685 5.84 34.46 -34.20
CA ASN A 685 6.87 33.58 -34.79
C ASN A 685 8.11 33.42 -33.92
N ASN A 686 8.09 33.96 -32.70
CA ASN A 686 9.16 33.93 -31.70
C ASN A 686 10.54 34.48 -32.15
N ALA A 687 10.59 35.13 -33.33
CA ALA A 687 11.74 35.86 -33.78
C ALA A 687 11.97 37.13 -32.96
N LYS A 688 13.09 37.82 -33.15
CA LYS A 688 13.31 39.13 -32.56
C LYS A 688 12.19 40.10 -32.90
N GLY A 689 11.63 40.80 -31.93
CA GLY A 689 10.48 41.67 -32.06
C GLY A 689 10.43 42.76 -31.00
N SER A 690 9.22 43.21 -30.65
CA SER A 690 8.97 44.34 -29.74
C SER A 690 8.34 43.94 -28.41
N VAL A 691 7.89 42.70 -28.25
CA VAL A 691 7.25 42.24 -27.02
C VAL A 691 8.31 41.70 -26.07
N SER A 692 8.47 42.34 -24.91
CA SER A 692 9.40 41.87 -23.87
C SER A 692 8.95 40.50 -23.32
N ASP A 693 9.89 39.58 -23.21
CA ASP A 693 9.70 38.25 -22.68
C ASP A 693 10.95 37.75 -21.93
N MET A 694 10.76 36.71 -21.13
CA MET A 694 11.84 35.88 -20.57
C MET A 694 11.88 34.59 -21.37
N ILE A 695 13.04 34.21 -21.86
CA ILE A 695 13.21 33.02 -22.71
C ILE A 695 14.40 32.17 -22.24
N PRO A 696 14.43 30.88 -22.55
CA PRO A 696 15.62 30.07 -22.40
C PRO A 696 16.75 30.65 -23.27
N ASN A 697 17.97 30.70 -22.77
CA ASN A 697 19.14 31.11 -23.55
C ASN A 697 19.32 30.17 -24.76
N GLY A 698 19.51 30.71 -25.96
CA GLY A 698 19.58 29.94 -27.19
C GLY A 698 18.21 29.56 -27.82
N PHE A 699 17.09 29.93 -27.18
CA PHE A 699 15.75 29.62 -27.67
C PHE A 699 15.48 30.07 -29.11
N VAL A 700 15.96 31.25 -29.50
CA VAL A 700 15.75 31.81 -30.85
C VAL A 700 16.33 30.94 -31.96
N GLU A 701 17.43 30.24 -31.69
CA GLU A 701 18.06 29.32 -32.65
C GLU A 701 17.26 28.04 -32.86
N LEU A 702 16.57 27.57 -31.81
CA LEU A 702 15.74 26.36 -31.86
C LEU A 702 14.39 26.60 -32.56
N THR A 703 13.87 27.83 -32.57
CA THR A 703 12.49 28.12 -32.99
C THR A 703 12.35 28.39 -34.47
N LYS A 704 13.38 28.87 -35.18
CA LYS A 704 13.25 29.28 -36.59
C LYS A 704 12.78 28.17 -37.54
N GLU A 705 13.13 26.93 -37.29
CA GLU A 705 12.74 25.81 -38.17
C GLU A 705 11.59 24.97 -37.64
N LYS A 706 11.44 24.85 -36.31
CA LYS A 706 10.46 23.92 -35.71
C LYS A 706 9.03 24.50 -35.62
N ILE A 707 8.88 25.79 -35.31
CA ILE A 707 7.53 26.37 -35.13
C ILE A 707 6.87 26.70 -36.43
N LEU A 708 7.59 27.32 -37.39
CA LEU A 708 7.02 27.71 -38.69
C LEU A 708 6.58 26.52 -39.53
N ALA A 709 7.30 25.38 -39.42
CA ALA A 709 6.99 24.16 -40.17
C ALA A 709 5.87 23.29 -39.54
N LYS A 710 5.73 23.31 -38.18
CA LYS A 710 4.82 22.38 -37.48
C LYS A 710 3.54 23.03 -36.97
N LEU A 711 3.55 24.30 -36.57
CA LEU A 711 2.35 24.99 -36.07
C LEU A 711 1.51 25.67 -37.17
N GLY A 712 2.02 25.71 -38.42
CA GLY A 712 1.28 26.31 -39.53
C GLY A 712 0.89 27.78 -39.32
N PHE A 713 1.65 28.53 -38.52
CA PHE A 713 1.41 29.95 -38.25
C PHE A 713 1.63 30.76 -39.52
N SER A 714 0.59 30.92 -40.29
CA SER A 714 0.47 32.01 -41.27
C SER A 714 -0.50 33.03 -40.71
N ILE A 715 -0.06 34.27 -40.62
CA ILE A 715 -0.85 35.40 -40.11
C ILE A 715 -2.15 35.62 -40.92
N ASP A 716 -2.23 35.10 -42.13
CA ASP A 716 -3.28 35.38 -43.12
C ASP A 716 -4.19 34.19 -43.47
N LYS A 717 -4.08 33.01 -42.80
CA LYS A 717 -4.95 31.86 -43.07
C LYS A 717 -5.59 31.33 -41.82
N ASP A 718 -6.86 30.98 -41.91
CA ASP A 718 -7.53 30.12 -40.92
C ASP A 718 -6.67 28.88 -40.70
N LEU A 719 -6.11 28.80 -39.49
CA LEU A 719 -5.18 27.74 -39.16
C LEU A 719 -5.86 26.40 -39.25
N THR A 720 -5.39 25.56 -40.17
CA THR A 720 -5.70 24.16 -40.12
C THR A 720 -5.08 23.56 -38.86
N PHE A 721 -5.86 22.82 -38.12
CA PHE A 721 -5.42 22.10 -36.95
C PHE A 721 -4.30 21.13 -37.32
N GLY A 722 -3.18 21.16 -36.63
CA GLY A 722 -2.07 20.25 -36.85
C GLY A 722 -2.45 18.81 -36.44
N GLU A 723 -2.84 17.99 -37.39
CA GLU A 723 -3.18 16.58 -37.15
C GLU A 723 -1.93 15.74 -36.89
N PRO A 724 -2.03 14.69 -36.05
CA PRO A 724 -0.95 13.72 -35.91
C PRO A 724 -0.54 13.08 -37.25
N LYS A 725 0.75 12.85 -37.46
CA LYS A 725 1.29 12.29 -38.72
C LYS A 725 0.55 11.04 -39.20
N SER A 726 0.17 10.14 -38.30
CA SER A 726 -0.57 8.90 -38.64
C SER A 726 -1.95 9.17 -39.25
N ILE A 727 -2.56 10.29 -38.91
CA ILE A 727 -3.88 10.70 -39.41
C ILE A 727 -3.74 11.43 -40.74
N MET A 728 -2.70 12.25 -40.91
CA MET A 728 -2.36 12.87 -42.19
C MET A 728 -2.05 11.83 -43.28
N GLU A 729 -1.32 10.77 -42.94
CA GLU A 729 -1.01 9.69 -43.87
C GLU A 729 -2.27 8.90 -44.28
N LYS A 730 -3.21 8.70 -43.37
CA LYS A 730 -4.49 8.03 -43.66
C LYS A 730 -5.38 8.88 -44.54
N ASN A 731 -5.51 10.18 -44.25
CA ASN A 731 -6.31 11.11 -45.04
C ASN A 731 -5.74 11.30 -46.46
N ASN A 732 -4.42 11.26 -46.64
CA ASN A 732 -3.80 11.32 -47.96
C ASN A 732 -4.04 10.03 -48.74
N LYS A 733 -3.99 8.85 -48.13
CA LYS A 733 -4.37 7.57 -48.78
C LYS A 733 -5.85 7.58 -49.21
N ASP A 734 -6.75 8.02 -48.33
CA ASP A 734 -8.18 8.08 -48.63
C ASP A 734 -8.50 9.12 -49.74
N LYS A 735 -7.68 10.17 -49.93
CA LYS A 735 -7.76 11.10 -51.08
C LYS A 735 -7.25 10.46 -52.38
N ASP A 736 -6.06 9.83 -52.34
CA ASP A 736 -5.51 9.14 -53.48
C ASP A 736 -6.39 8.00 -54.02
N ASP A 737 -7.11 7.30 -53.10
CA ASP A 737 -8.06 6.26 -53.46
C ASP A 737 -9.40 6.82 -54.00
N LYS A 738 -9.85 8.03 -53.58
CA LYS A 738 -11.00 8.72 -54.16
C LYS A 738 -10.68 9.28 -55.53
N ASP A 739 -9.53 9.94 -55.71
CA ASP A 739 -9.13 10.45 -57.00
C ASP A 739 -8.91 9.33 -58.07
N LYS A 740 -8.42 8.16 -57.66
CA LYS A 740 -8.35 6.98 -58.51
C LYS A 740 -9.70 6.38 -58.88
N ASN A 741 -10.72 6.46 -58.02
CA ASN A 741 -12.08 6.01 -58.29
C ASN A 741 -12.86 7.03 -59.17
N GLU A 742 -12.58 8.34 -59.08
CA GLU A 742 -13.18 9.33 -59.95
C GLU A 742 -12.59 9.28 -61.39
N GLU A 743 -11.27 8.99 -61.55
CA GLU A 743 -10.66 8.74 -62.86
C GLU A 743 -11.15 7.44 -63.52
N SER A 744 -11.48 6.39 -62.74
CA SER A 744 -12.04 5.15 -63.28
C SER A 744 -13.49 5.23 -63.74
N HIS A 745 -14.24 6.22 -63.26
CA HIS A 745 -15.63 6.47 -63.68
C HIS A 745 -15.76 7.48 -64.86
N SER A 746 -14.71 8.23 -65.21
CA SER A 746 -14.71 9.14 -66.34
C SER A 746 -14.35 8.53 -67.68
N HIS A 747 -13.97 7.22 -67.73
CA HIS A 747 -13.58 6.50 -68.94
C HIS A 747 -14.60 5.46 -69.43
N SER A 748 -15.83 5.42 -68.86
CA SER A 748 -16.85 4.43 -69.25
C SER A 748 -18.16 5.01 -69.79
N SER A 749 -18.10 6.20 -70.42
CA SER A 749 -19.28 6.78 -71.10
C SER A 749 -18.84 7.39 -72.45
N HIS A 750 -18.45 6.57 -73.41
CA HIS A 750 -18.57 6.81 -74.84
C HIS A 750 -18.39 5.44 -75.56
N ASP A 751 -19.48 4.98 -76.03
CA ASP A 751 -19.80 4.28 -77.25
C ASP A 751 -20.96 3.32 -77.00
N ASP A 752 -22.08 3.65 -77.55
CA ASP A 752 -22.83 2.86 -78.52
C ASP A 752 -24.24 3.48 -78.71
N SER A 753 -24.35 4.28 -79.74
CA SER A 753 -25.61 4.49 -80.42
C SER A 753 -25.31 4.05 -81.87
N ASP A 754 -25.89 2.94 -82.27
CA ASP A 754 -26.42 2.69 -83.59
C ASP A 754 -26.84 1.21 -83.73
N ASP A 755 -28.11 0.96 -83.81
CA ASP A 755 -29.07 0.16 -84.59
C ASP A 755 -30.22 -0.34 -83.76
#